data_0814625952af634ef7824542455374a1
#
_entry.id   0814625952af634ef7824542455374a1
#
_cell.length_a   1.000
_cell.length_b   1.000
_cell.length_c   1.000
_cell.angle_alpha   90.00
_cell.angle_beta   90.00
_cell.angle_gamma   90.00
#
_symmetry.space_group_name_H-M   'P 1'
#
loop_
_entity.id
_entity.type
_entity.pdbx_description
1 polymer ?
#
loop_
_entity_poly.entity_id
_entity_poly.type
_entity_poly.pdbx_seq_one_letter_code
_entity_poly.pdbx_strand_id
1 'polypeptide(L)'
;MIAKVAVENTAFSFDDAFDYAIPEKLSKDVRPGVRVLVPFGRGSKKRQGVVFALREKSKDAVKLKNIAAVLDPSPLLNNEMLRLAVFMKDEYFCTLYEAVKAMLPTGLGLNLVTSYIVNPDVTDDMLTSLSPDEKSVFSFLADKSVYVRGDRLLKELGFKQDFPIAEKMADKGFLIRNIDSVRRIGDATVKMVKLSEFYYALREPPKFTAKQKQVVKFLTDTGSASVKEVCYFTGVTTAVVTTLERKGILEFFDNEVFRRPKFLHGANKENIVLTSEQSAAFKDLCGRFQSDKAETSLLFGVTGSGKTKVYMRLIDEVLKTGKGCIVMVPEISLTPQLLSLFYNRYGEKVAALSMGERLDEWKRVKNGEAKIALGTRSAVFAPFDNLGLVIMDEEQEGTYKSEMSPRYHAKDVAAFRVGCHNGLLLLASATPSLTTYAAAKSGIYSLNVLKNRYGNAVLPEVITTEMKYGADPTKTKNLSDELTLSIKETLENKKQAILLLNRRGYNTFAACESCGKVMTCPNCSISLTYHSKNGRLMCHYCGYSEPFTNVCRECGEKSVVFSGTGTQRLEEELHDSFPEARVLRLDADTTTSRYSFENSLKKFTNGEYDIMLGTQMVAKGLDFPNVTLVGIISIDQQLYNDDYKSAERTFDLLTQVIGRAGRGDSKGRAVIQTSFPENEIIRLAEKQDFEAFYNLEISMRKAMIYPPYCNLCVVSFTGSDEMLTKSASKVFLNMLKERQKNDFADLSIIVLGPIAPRVSKISGKYRFRIIIKCKNTKKFRFFLSGLLKDYAKDGRFSAVTAFADIDPESVL
;
A
#
# COMPACT_ATOMS: atom_id res chain seq x y z
N MET A 1 2.20 -5.60 -38.58
CA MET A 1 2.90 -5.66 -37.28
C MET A 1 2.07 -6.44 -36.26
N ILE A 2 2.70 -7.08 -35.29
CA ILE A 2 2.10 -7.86 -34.22
C ILE A 2 2.51 -7.23 -32.90
N ALA A 3 1.55 -7.07 -31.97
CA ALA A 3 1.81 -6.61 -30.60
C ALA A 3 1.76 -7.79 -29.63
N LYS A 4 2.74 -7.89 -28.73
CA LYS A 4 2.70 -8.76 -27.56
C LYS A 4 2.03 -8.02 -26.43
N VAL A 5 0.89 -8.55 -25.95
CA VAL A 5 0.02 -7.88 -24.99
C VAL A 5 -0.18 -8.75 -23.73
N ALA A 6 0.16 -8.20 -22.56
CA ALA A 6 -0.23 -8.78 -21.29
C ALA A 6 -1.69 -8.41 -21.00
N VAL A 7 -2.56 -9.40 -20.81
CA VAL A 7 -4.01 -9.23 -20.71
C VAL A 7 -4.47 -9.39 -19.25
N GLU A 8 -5.42 -8.56 -18.82
CA GLU A 8 -5.97 -8.61 -17.49
C GLU A 8 -6.71 -9.92 -17.18
N ASN A 9 -6.71 -10.33 -15.89
CA ASN A 9 -7.40 -11.52 -15.40
C ASN A 9 -7.01 -12.81 -16.14
N THR A 10 -5.75 -12.93 -16.54
CA THR A 10 -5.18 -14.21 -17.00
C THR A 10 -4.82 -15.08 -15.80
N ALA A 11 -5.01 -16.39 -15.91
CA ALA A 11 -4.56 -17.32 -14.89
C ALA A 11 -3.04 -17.52 -14.99
N PHE A 12 -2.36 -17.65 -13.85
CA PHE A 12 -0.91 -17.84 -13.79
C PHE A 12 -0.41 -19.03 -14.62
N SER A 13 -1.21 -20.10 -14.72
CA SER A 13 -0.86 -21.34 -15.45
C SER A 13 -0.58 -21.14 -16.93
N PHE A 14 -1.17 -20.15 -17.56
CA PHE A 14 -1.00 -19.83 -18.98
C PHE A 14 -0.74 -18.35 -19.22
N ASP A 15 -0.24 -17.63 -18.17
CA ASP A 15 0.12 -16.22 -18.33
C ASP A 15 1.36 -16.06 -19.19
N ASP A 16 1.14 -15.46 -20.37
CA ASP A 16 2.18 -15.01 -21.27
C ASP A 16 1.71 -13.70 -21.94
N ALA A 17 2.61 -13.03 -22.67
CA ALA A 17 2.22 -11.94 -23.54
C ALA A 17 1.63 -12.51 -24.82
N PHE A 18 0.33 -12.28 -25.05
CA PHE A 18 -0.40 -12.81 -26.20
C PHE A 18 -0.20 -11.98 -27.45
N ASP A 19 -0.14 -12.65 -28.60
CA ASP A 19 0.05 -12.00 -29.88
C ASP A 19 -1.27 -11.49 -30.47
N TYR A 20 -1.30 -10.21 -30.86
CA TYR A 20 -2.41 -9.55 -31.52
C TYR A 20 -1.96 -8.83 -32.78
N ALA A 21 -2.80 -8.89 -33.84
CA ALA A 21 -2.57 -8.09 -35.02
C ALA A 21 -2.91 -6.61 -34.74
N ILE A 22 -2.09 -5.71 -35.30
CA ILE A 22 -2.31 -4.28 -35.23
C ILE A 22 -3.05 -3.82 -36.49
N PRO A 23 -4.28 -3.31 -36.38
CA PRO A 23 -4.97 -2.70 -37.52
C PRO A 23 -4.19 -1.49 -38.03
N GLU A 24 -4.22 -1.27 -39.35
CA GLU A 24 -3.47 -0.18 -40.00
C GLU A 24 -3.78 1.19 -39.39
N LYS A 25 -5.06 1.44 -39.11
CA LYS A 25 -5.53 2.69 -38.49
C LYS A 25 -4.96 2.94 -37.07
N LEU A 26 -4.49 1.91 -36.36
CA LEU A 26 -3.94 2.01 -35.01
C LEU A 26 -2.40 1.90 -34.99
N SER A 27 -1.77 1.74 -36.14
CA SER A 27 -0.33 1.44 -36.26
C SER A 27 0.58 2.53 -35.67
N LYS A 28 0.15 3.79 -35.68
CA LYS A 28 0.88 4.94 -35.11
C LYS A 28 0.75 5.05 -33.61
N ASP A 29 -0.37 4.56 -33.01
CA ASP A 29 -0.73 4.74 -31.62
C ASP A 29 -0.31 3.55 -30.75
N VAL A 30 -0.23 2.34 -31.34
CA VAL A 30 0.20 1.14 -30.63
C VAL A 30 1.71 1.15 -30.44
N ARG A 31 2.15 1.38 -29.20
CA ARG A 31 3.56 1.42 -28.79
C ARG A 31 3.74 0.62 -27.50
N PRO A 32 4.95 0.10 -27.21
CA PRO A 32 5.23 -0.51 -25.91
C PRO A 32 4.88 0.45 -24.76
N GLY A 33 4.21 -0.08 -23.72
CA GLY A 33 3.78 0.68 -22.55
C GLY A 33 2.40 1.35 -22.65
N VAL A 34 1.72 1.30 -23.81
CA VAL A 34 0.32 1.75 -23.92
C VAL A 34 -0.65 0.66 -23.49
N ARG A 35 -1.80 1.06 -22.95
CA ARG A 35 -2.91 0.15 -22.71
C ARG A 35 -3.77 0.03 -23.97
N VAL A 36 -4.24 -1.18 -24.18
CA VAL A 36 -5.08 -1.53 -25.33
C VAL A 36 -6.30 -2.32 -24.90
N LEU A 37 -7.35 -2.27 -25.71
CA LEU A 37 -8.51 -3.11 -25.56
C LEU A 37 -8.39 -4.28 -26.56
N VAL A 38 -8.45 -5.52 -26.06
CA VAL A 38 -8.24 -6.71 -26.86
C VAL A 38 -9.35 -7.75 -26.64
N PRO A 39 -9.80 -8.48 -27.68
CA PRO A 39 -10.71 -9.60 -27.55
C PRO A 39 -9.98 -10.81 -26.95
N PHE A 40 -10.47 -11.36 -25.84
CA PHE A 40 -9.83 -12.49 -25.15
C PHE A 40 -10.80 -13.67 -24.93
N GLY A 41 -10.28 -14.90 -25.03
CA GLY A 41 -11.03 -16.15 -24.83
C GLY A 41 -11.95 -16.51 -25.99
N ARG A 42 -12.74 -17.59 -25.84
CA ARG A 42 -13.63 -18.11 -26.90
C ARG A 42 -14.76 -17.15 -27.26
N GLY A 43 -15.33 -16.44 -26.29
CA GLY A 43 -16.43 -15.49 -26.46
C GLY A 43 -15.99 -14.09 -26.93
N SER A 44 -14.70 -13.88 -27.25
CA SER A 44 -14.16 -12.57 -27.69
C SER A 44 -14.50 -11.38 -26.78
N LYS A 45 -14.74 -11.62 -25.51
CA LYS A 45 -14.97 -10.56 -24.51
C LYS A 45 -13.78 -9.62 -24.49
N LYS A 46 -14.04 -8.31 -24.62
CA LYS A 46 -12.98 -7.31 -24.61
C LYS A 46 -12.39 -7.16 -23.21
N ARG A 47 -11.06 -7.19 -23.11
CA ARG A 47 -10.29 -7.00 -21.86
C ARG A 47 -9.21 -5.96 -22.08
N GLN A 48 -8.79 -5.32 -20.99
CA GLN A 48 -7.65 -4.44 -21.01
C GLN A 48 -6.36 -5.28 -21.11
N GLY A 49 -5.38 -4.73 -21.79
CA GLY A 49 -4.03 -5.28 -21.84
C GLY A 49 -3.02 -4.16 -21.97
N VAL A 50 -1.76 -4.50 -21.79
CA VAL A 50 -0.62 -3.58 -21.95
C VAL A 50 0.31 -4.16 -23.01
N VAL A 51 0.73 -3.32 -23.96
CA VAL A 51 1.68 -3.70 -25.01
C VAL A 51 3.09 -3.78 -24.44
N PHE A 52 3.73 -4.94 -24.55
CA PHE A 52 5.10 -5.17 -24.10
C PHE A 52 6.12 -5.03 -25.21
N ALA A 53 5.81 -5.53 -26.40
CA ALA A 53 6.71 -5.50 -27.54
C ALA A 53 5.94 -5.48 -28.86
N LEU A 54 6.60 -4.98 -29.90
CA LEU A 54 6.15 -5.06 -31.29
C LEU A 54 7.05 -6.00 -32.07
N ARG A 55 6.48 -6.78 -33.00
CA ARG A 55 7.21 -7.68 -33.91
C ARG A 55 6.68 -7.53 -35.32
N GLU A 56 7.51 -7.80 -36.29
CA GLU A 56 7.08 -7.94 -37.68
C GLU A 56 6.26 -9.22 -37.85
N LYS A 57 5.30 -9.17 -38.78
CA LYS A 57 4.43 -10.32 -39.04
C LYS A 57 5.25 -11.38 -39.79
N SER A 58 5.39 -12.58 -39.20
CA SER A 58 5.94 -13.74 -39.88
C SER A 58 5.02 -14.19 -41.01
N LYS A 59 5.57 -14.74 -42.08
CA LYS A 59 4.80 -15.26 -43.25
C LYS A 59 3.86 -16.41 -42.89
N ASP A 60 4.16 -17.16 -41.82
CA ASP A 60 3.41 -18.31 -41.34
C ASP A 60 2.41 -17.96 -40.18
N ALA A 61 1.98 -16.69 -40.09
CA ALA A 61 1.15 -16.22 -38.99
C ALA A 61 -0.27 -16.82 -39.03
N VAL A 62 -0.61 -17.60 -38.03
CA VAL A 62 -1.97 -17.97 -37.61
C VAL A 62 -2.88 -16.73 -37.62
N LYS A 63 -4.17 -16.90 -37.94
CA LYS A 63 -5.16 -15.82 -37.93
C LYS A 63 -5.28 -15.19 -36.55
N LEU A 64 -4.52 -14.12 -36.28
CA LEU A 64 -4.50 -13.41 -35.02
C LEU A 64 -5.74 -12.53 -34.87
N LYS A 65 -6.19 -12.36 -33.62
CA LYS A 65 -7.22 -11.37 -33.28
C LYS A 65 -6.63 -9.95 -33.35
N ASN A 66 -7.45 -8.98 -33.74
CA ASN A 66 -7.04 -7.59 -33.84
C ASN A 66 -7.14 -6.86 -32.49
N ILE A 67 -6.27 -5.91 -32.23
CA ILE A 67 -6.44 -4.88 -31.21
C ILE A 67 -7.70 -4.07 -31.53
N ALA A 68 -8.60 -3.93 -30.56
CA ALA A 68 -9.87 -3.22 -30.75
C ALA A 68 -9.72 -1.70 -30.62
N ALA A 69 -8.93 -1.24 -29.64
CA ALA A 69 -8.69 0.19 -29.40
C ALA A 69 -7.39 0.41 -28.60
N VAL A 70 -6.82 1.60 -28.72
CA VAL A 70 -5.76 2.13 -27.84
C VAL A 70 -6.44 3.01 -26.79
N LEU A 71 -6.06 2.88 -25.52
CA LEU A 71 -6.73 3.51 -24.38
C LEU A 71 -5.99 4.75 -23.86
N ASP A 72 -4.72 4.90 -24.21
CA ASP A 72 -3.87 6.00 -23.73
C ASP A 72 -3.25 6.76 -24.90
N PRO A 73 -3.19 8.10 -24.85
CA PRO A 73 -2.59 8.90 -25.93
C PRO A 73 -1.05 8.77 -25.99
N SER A 74 -0.43 8.31 -24.90
CA SER A 74 1.00 8.08 -24.79
C SER A 74 1.30 6.89 -23.88
N PRO A 75 2.49 6.24 -24.02
CA PRO A 75 2.87 5.13 -23.15
C PRO A 75 2.79 5.52 -21.65
N LEU A 76 2.10 4.73 -20.85
CA LEU A 76 2.06 4.89 -19.40
C LEU A 76 3.34 4.36 -18.73
N LEU A 77 3.88 3.27 -19.28
CA LEU A 77 5.07 2.61 -18.78
C LEU A 77 6.22 2.83 -19.78
N ASN A 78 7.38 3.18 -19.26
CA ASN A 78 8.61 3.23 -20.04
C ASN A 78 9.27 1.84 -20.12
N ASN A 79 10.37 1.70 -20.87
CA ASN A 79 11.06 0.43 -21.08
C ASN A 79 11.60 -0.18 -19.78
N GLU A 80 12.05 0.64 -18.83
CA GLU A 80 12.47 0.16 -17.51
C GLU A 80 11.31 -0.53 -16.79
N MET A 81 10.13 0.11 -16.75
CA MET A 81 8.97 -0.43 -16.07
C MET A 81 8.43 -1.71 -16.74
N LEU A 82 8.51 -1.83 -18.05
CA LEU A 82 8.19 -3.08 -18.76
C LEU A 82 9.15 -4.22 -18.38
N ARG A 83 10.46 -3.92 -18.26
CA ARG A 83 11.47 -4.89 -17.78
C ARG A 83 11.23 -5.25 -16.30
N LEU A 84 10.87 -4.26 -15.49
CA LEU A 84 10.50 -4.46 -14.09
C LEU A 84 9.27 -5.39 -13.96
N ALA A 85 8.27 -5.27 -14.82
CA ALA A 85 7.11 -6.18 -14.81
C ALA A 85 7.52 -7.64 -15.07
N VAL A 86 8.45 -7.86 -16.00
CA VAL A 86 9.00 -9.21 -16.25
C VAL A 86 9.78 -9.71 -15.04
N PHE A 87 10.64 -8.87 -14.46
CA PHE A 87 11.36 -9.21 -13.22
C PHE A 87 10.39 -9.60 -12.09
N MET A 88 9.33 -8.80 -11.86
CA MET A 88 8.36 -9.07 -10.81
C MET A 88 7.57 -10.36 -11.06
N LYS A 89 7.22 -10.68 -12.30
CA LYS A 89 6.58 -11.95 -12.66
C LYS A 89 7.45 -13.13 -12.26
N ASP A 90 8.74 -13.08 -12.61
CA ASP A 90 9.67 -14.19 -12.39
C ASP A 90 10.04 -14.32 -10.91
N GLU A 91 10.20 -13.20 -10.19
CA GLU A 91 10.62 -13.19 -8.79
C GLU A 91 9.48 -13.56 -7.84
N TYR A 92 8.24 -13.10 -8.10
CA TYR A 92 7.13 -13.17 -7.15
C TYR A 92 5.96 -14.04 -7.60
N PHE A 93 6.12 -14.84 -8.66
CA PHE A 93 5.10 -15.78 -9.14
C PHE A 93 3.73 -15.12 -9.39
N CYS A 94 3.72 -13.96 -10.01
CA CYS A 94 2.52 -13.24 -10.40
C CYS A 94 2.35 -13.24 -11.92
N THR A 95 1.20 -12.77 -12.39
CA THR A 95 1.00 -12.55 -13.84
C THR A 95 1.64 -11.24 -14.30
N LEU A 96 1.97 -11.11 -15.59
CA LEU A 96 2.51 -9.86 -16.14
C LEU A 96 1.57 -8.68 -15.90
N TYR A 97 0.26 -8.92 -16.04
CA TYR A 97 -0.71 -7.85 -15.83
C TYR A 97 -0.85 -7.45 -14.35
N GLU A 98 -0.73 -8.39 -13.41
CA GLU A 98 -0.68 -8.08 -11.96
C GLU A 98 0.54 -7.20 -11.63
N ALA A 99 1.70 -7.52 -12.19
CA ALA A 99 2.90 -6.70 -12.04
C ALA A 99 2.68 -5.27 -12.56
N VAL A 100 2.14 -5.12 -13.76
CA VAL A 100 1.79 -3.81 -14.34
C VAL A 100 0.77 -3.06 -13.49
N LYS A 101 -0.28 -3.75 -13.04
CA LYS A 101 -1.34 -3.15 -12.20
C LYS A 101 -0.80 -2.59 -10.89
N ALA A 102 0.20 -3.24 -10.29
CA ALA A 102 0.84 -2.74 -9.08
C ALA A 102 1.63 -1.44 -9.29
N MET A 103 2.15 -1.20 -10.50
CA MET A 103 2.91 0.00 -10.86
C MET A 103 2.03 1.21 -11.18
N LEU A 104 0.78 0.97 -11.58
CA LEU A 104 -0.13 2.04 -11.96
C LEU A 104 -0.90 2.58 -10.75
N PRO A 105 -1.09 3.91 -10.63
CA PRO A 105 -1.86 4.49 -9.55
C PRO A 105 -3.33 4.05 -9.62
N THR A 106 -3.95 3.92 -8.44
CA THR A 106 -5.39 3.73 -8.32
C THR A 106 -6.10 4.95 -8.92
N GLY A 107 -6.95 4.74 -9.91
CA GLY A 107 -7.60 5.85 -10.65
C GLY A 107 -7.34 5.83 -12.13
N LEU A 108 -6.22 5.27 -12.57
CA LEU A 108 -6.01 4.95 -14.00
C LEU A 108 -6.83 3.75 -14.46
N GLY A 109 -7.44 2.99 -13.54
CA GLY A 109 -8.35 1.91 -13.91
C GLY A 109 -9.49 2.46 -14.78
N LEU A 110 -9.67 1.89 -15.95
CA LEU A 110 -10.77 2.20 -16.85
C LEU A 110 -11.93 1.26 -16.52
N ASN A 111 -13.11 1.81 -16.29
CA ASN A 111 -14.33 1.05 -16.36
C ASN A 111 -14.79 1.05 -17.80
N LEU A 112 -14.87 -0.12 -18.40
CA LEU A 112 -15.52 -0.24 -19.71
C LEU A 112 -17.02 -0.04 -19.48
N VAL A 113 -17.55 1.04 -20.03
CA VAL A 113 -18.96 1.34 -19.99
C VAL A 113 -19.54 1.03 -21.35
N THR A 114 -20.45 0.07 -21.37
CA THR A 114 -21.20 -0.22 -22.60
C THR A 114 -22.43 0.68 -22.67
N SER A 115 -22.56 1.40 -23.76
CA SER A 115 -23.72 2.23 -24.06
C SER A 115 -24.43 1.70 -25.31
N TYR A 116 -25.72 1.90 -25.39
CA TYR A 116 -26.57 1.34 -26.41
C TYR A 116 -27.40 2.45 -27.05
N ILE A 117 -27.67 2.27 -28.35
CA ILE A 117 -28.63 3.04 -29.13
C ILE A 117 -29.42 2.08 -30.04
N VAL A 118 -30.61 2.45 -30.43
CA VAL A 118 -31.40 1.64 -31.38
C VAL A 118 -30.66 1.57 -32.72
N ASN A 119 -30.64 0.39 -33.31
CA ASN A 119 -30.13 0.22 -34.66
C ASN A 119 -31.14 0.78 -35.65
N PRO A 120 -30.77 1.76 -36.52
CA PRO A 120 -31.69 2.35 -37.49
C PRO A 120 -32.17 1.38 -38.57
N ASP A 121 -31.51 0.24 -38.74
CA ASP A 121 -31.89 -0.78 -39.75
C ASP A 121 -32.96 -1.77 -39.25
N VAL A 122 -33.50 -1.60 -38.03
CA VAL A 122 -34.56 -2.45 -37.46
C VAL A 122 -35.91 -2.14 -38.16
N THR A 123 -36.53 -3.17 -38.69
CA THR A 123 -37.84 -3.09 -39.35
C THR A 123 -38.98 -3.48 -38.37
N ASP A 124 -40.20 -3.03 -38.67
CA ASP A 124 -41.39 -3.33 -37.82
C ASP A 124 -41.61 -4.86 -37.68
N ASP A 125 -41.32 -5.64 -38.70
CA ASP A 125 -41.43 -7.11 -38.65
C ASP A 125 -40.50 -7.71 -37.62
N MET A 126 -39.29 -7.17 -37.46
CA MET A 126 -38.32 -7.63 -36.46
C MET A 126 -38.83 -7.36 -35.03
N LEU A 127 -39.56 -6.25 -34.80
CA LEU A 127 -40.07 -5.88 -33.49
C LEU A 127 -41.13 -6.82 -32.94
N THR A 128 -41.81 -7.58 -33.79
CA THR A 128 -42.79 -8.57 -33.38
C THR A 128 -42.15 -9.75 -32.59
N SER A 129 -40.90 -10.04 -32.83
CA SER A 129 -40.13 -11.11 -32.19
C SER A 129 -39.61 -10.79 -30.79
N LEU A 130 -39.74 -9.53 -30.33
CA LEU A 130 -39.21 -9.07 -29.04
C LEU A 130 -40.11 -9.52 -27.88
N SER A 131 -39.50 -10.00 -26.81
CA SER A 131 -40.12 -10.27 -25.52
C SER A 131 -40.61 -8.95 -24.86
N PRO A 132 -41.54 -9.01 -23.87
CA PRO A 132 -42.01 -7.82 -23.17
C PRO A 132 -40.88 -6.96 -22.59
N ASP A 133 -39.88 -7.58 -21.98
CA ASP A 133 -38.72 -6.88 -21.41
C ASP A 133 -37.86 -6.23 -22.51
N GLU A 134 -37.64 -6.96 -23.64
CA GLU A 134 -36.90 -6.41 -24.80
C GLU A 134 -37.67 -5.25 -25.45
N LYS A 135 -39.00 -5.31 -25.51
CA LYS A 135 -39.81 -4.18 -25.97
C LYS A 135 -39.69 -2.95 -25.08
N SER A 136 -39.67 -3.13 -23.75
CA SER A 136 -39.42 -2.05 -22.79
C SER A 136 -38.06 -1.37 -23.01
N VAL A 137 -37.01 -2.15 -23.20
CA VAL A 137 -35.66 -1.64 -23.51
C VAL A 137 -35.66 -0.90 -24.84
N PHE A 138 -36.28 -1.47 -25.89
CA PHE A 138 -36.30 -0.86 -27.21
C PHE A 138 -37.07 0.50 -27.17
N SER A 139 -38.27 0.54 -26.59
CA SER A 139 -39.08 1.76 -26.46
C SER A 139 -38.35 2.83 -25.68
N PHE A 140 -37.68 2.48 -24.58
CA PHE A 140 -36.91 3.43 -23.81
C PHE A 140 -35.76 4.08 -24.60
N LEU A 141 -35.13 3.30 -25.50
CA LEU A 141 -34.04 3.80 -26.33
C LEU A 141 -34.50 4.46 -27.62
N ALA A 142 -35.68 4.14 -28.14
CA ALA A 142 -36.22 4.71 -29.39
C ALA A 142 -36.37 6.23 -29.34
N ASP A 143 -36.73 6.76 -28.17
CA ASP A 143 -36.86 8.22 -27.95
C ASP A 143 -35.52 8.92 -27.69
N LYS A 144 -34.40 8.18 -27.70
CA LYS A 144 -33.07 8.74 -27.40
C LYS A 144 -32.23 8.82 -28.67
N SER A 145 -31.83 10.03 -29.03
CA SER A 145 -30.88 10.27 -30.15
C SER A 145 -29.40 10.11 -29.77
N VAL A 146 -29.12 9.69 -28.53
CA VAL A 146 -27.77 9.53 -28.00
C VAL A 146 -27.58 8.18 -27.35
N TYR A 147 -26.33 7.68 -27.31
CA TYR A 147 -26.02 6.43 -26.62
C TYR A 147 -26.34 6.51 -25.13
N VAL A 148 -27.10 5.55 -24.63
CA VAL A 148 -27.49 5.43 -23.23
C VAL A 148 -26.63 4.34 -22.55
N ARG A 149 -26.02 4.65 -21.41
CA ARG A 149 -25.22 3.71 -20.65
C ARG A 149 -26.06 2.53 -20.15
N GLY A 150 -25.51 1.32 -20.23
CA GLY A 150 -26.22 0.10 -19.84
C GLY A 150 -26.61 0.07 -18.36
N ASP A 151 -25.78 0.57 -17.46
CA ASP A 151 -26.09 0.68 -16.01
C ASP A 151 -27.25 1.64 -15.74
N ARG A 152 -27.33 2.75 -16.46
CA ARG A 152 -28.44 3.70 -16.39
C ARG A 152 -29.71 3.11 -16.96
N LEU A 153 -29.61 2.45 -18.11
CA LEU A 153 -30.74 1.78 -18.78
C LEU A 153 -31.40 0.75 -17.86
N LEU A 154 -30.59 -0.12 -17.24
CA LEU A 154 -31.09 -1.16 -16.34
C LEU A 154 -31.74 -0.55 -15.08
N LYS A 155 -31.16 0.50 -14.53
CA LYS A 155 -31.65 1.20 -13.34
C LYS A 155 -33.01 1.89 -13.63
N GLU A 156 -33.12 2.57 -14.75
CA GLU A 156 -34.36 3.31 -15.12
C GLU A 156 -35.52 2.38 -15.42
N LEU A 157 -35.22 1.19 -15.95
CA LEU A 157 -36.22 0.16 -16.23
C LEU A 157 -36.46 -0.84 -15.07
N GLY A 158 -35.78 -0.66 -13.93
CA GLY A 158 -35.94 -1.50 -12.74
C GLY A 158 -35.36 -2.91 -12.85
N PHE A 159 -34.47 -3.16 -13.82
CA PHE A 159 -33.79 -4.43 -13.97
C PHE A 159 -32.61 -4.57 -13.00
N LYS A 160 -32.22 -5.82 -12.70
CA LYS A 160 -30.99 -6.10 -11.93
C LYS A 160 -29.76 -5.60 -12.70
N GLN A 161 -28.74 -5.12 -11.99
CA GLN A 161 -27.55 -4.50 -12.59
C GLN A 161 -26.74 -5.43 -13.52
N ASP A 162 -26.88 -6.75 -13.38
CA ASP A 162 -26.20 -7.80 -14.15
C ASP A 162 -27.11 -8.47 -15.21
N PHE A 163 -28.31 -7.93 -15.45
CA PHE A 163 -29.27 -8.51 -16.41
C PHE A 163 -28.82 -8.26 -17.86
N PRO A 164 -28.47 -9.31 -18.64
CA PRO A 164 -27.79 -9.17 -19.93
C PRO A 164 -28.73 -8.87 -21.11
N ILE A 165 -29.84 -8.21 -20.87
CA ILE A 165 -30.88 -8.01 -21.90
C ILE A 165 -30.40 -7.12 -23.06
N ALA A 166 -29.79 -5.97 -22.75
CA ALA A 166 -29.31 -5.06 -23.78
C ALA A 166 -28.14 -5.66 -24.59
N GLU A 167 -27.28 -6.49 -23.96
CA GLU A 167 -26.20 -7.19 -24.62
C GLU A 167 -26.73 -8.22 -25.63
N LYS A 168 -27.76 -8.99 -25.22
CA LYS A 168 -28.45 -9.96 -26.10
C LYS A 168 -29.17 -9.28 -27.27
N MET A 169 -29.82 -8.14 -27.04
CA MET A 169 -30.48 -7.38 -28.09
C MET A 169 -29.47 -6.80 -29.09
N ALA A 170 -28.30 -6.38 -28.63
CA ALA A 170 -27.23 -5.91 -29.51
C ALA A 170 -26.63 -7.08 -30.33
N ASP A 171 -26.49 -8.25 -29.74
CA ASP A 171 -26.04 -9.46 -30.48
C ASP A 171 -27.06 -9.93 -31.51
N LYS A 172 -28.35 -9.70 -31.29
CA LYS A 172 -29.45 -9.97 -32.26
C LYS A 172 -29.59 -8.84 -33.31
N GLY A 173 -28.85 -7.74 -33.20
CA GLY A 173 -28.90 -6.64 -34.17
C GLY A 173 -29.97 -5.56 -33.93
N PHE A 174 -30.74 -5.62 -32.83
CA PHE A 174 -31.74 -4.62 -32.49
C PHE A 174 -31.10 -3.32 -31.93
N LEU A 175 -29.95 -3.42 -31.29
CA LEU A 175 -29.23 -2.29 -30.74
C LEU A 175 -27.81 -2.25 -31.28
N ILE A 176 -27.29 -1.03 -31.44
CA ILE A 176 -25.86 -0.79 -31.68
C ILE A 176 -25.22 -0.53 -30.31
N ARG A 177 -24.17 -1.30 -30.00
CA ARG A 177 -23.39 -1.09 -28.79
C ARG A 177 -22.15 -0.28 -29.07
N ASN A 178 -21.90 0.71 -28.23
CA ASN A 178 -20.62 1.40 -28.13
C ASN A 178 -19.96 1.07 -26.78
N ILE A 179 -18.67 0.75 -26.80
CA ILE A 179 -17.91 0.47 -25.58
C ILE A 179 -16.92 1.61 -25.40
N ASP A 180 -17.25 2.49 -24.44
CA ASP A 180 -16.40 3.58 -24.04
C ASP A 180 -15.61 3.24 -22.78
N SER A 181 -14.41 3.75 -22.68
CA SER A 181 -13.60 3.65 -21.48
C SER A 181 -13.77 4.90 -20.64
N VAL A 182 -14.37 4.75 -19.43
CA VAL A 182 -14.48 5.85 -18.49
C VAL A 182 -13.46 5.62 -17.37
N ARG A 183 -12.61 6.61 -17.10
CA ARG A 183 -11.66 6.56 -15.97
C ARG A 183 -12.42 6.51 -14.65
N ARG A 184 -11.97 5.69 -13.71
CA ARG A 184 -12.55 5.59 -12.36
C ARG A 184 -12.52 6.92 -11.60
N ILE A 185 -11.45 7.68 -11.78
CA ILE A 185 -11.26 9.02 -11.23
C ILE A 185 -10.96 9.92 -12.43
N GLY A 186 -11.86 10.87 -12.73
CA GLY A 186 -11.61 11.88 -13.76
C GLY A 186 -10.47 12.80 -13.35
N ASP A 187 -9.74 13.28 -14.34
CA ASP A 187 -8.76 14.34 -14.14
C ASP A 187 -9.46 15.56 -13.54
N ALA A 188 -8.80 16.24 -12.61
CA ALA A 188 -9.33 17.50 -12.11
C ALA A 188 -9.18 18.52 -13.24
N THR A 189 -10.28 18.89 -13.88
CA THR A 189 -10.28 19.90 -14.92
C THR A 189 -10.95 21.18 -14.44
N VAL A 190 -10.37 22.29 -14.81
CA VAL A 190 -11.01 23.60 -14.67
C VAL A 190 -11.48 24.02 -16.04
N LYS A 191 -12.77 24.34 -16.13
CA LYS A 191 -13.37 24.82 -17.36
C LYS A 191 -12.83 26.22 -17.67
N MET A 192 -11.99 26.28 -18.71
CA MET A 192 -11.36 27.50 -19.21
C MET A 192 -12.19 28.05 -20.37
N VAL A 193 -12.01 29.32 -20.63
CA VAL A 193 -12.66 30.01 -21.71
C VAL A 193 -11.68 30.96 -22.42
N LYS A 194 -11.76 30.98 -23.73
CA LYS A 194 -11.00 31.89 -24.61
C LYS A 194 -11.94 32.48 -25.65
N LEU A 195 -11.51 33.53 -26.34
CA LEU A 195 -12.18 34.02 -27.56
C LEU A 195 -12.04 32.97 -28.66
N SER A 196 -13.14 32.71 -29.39
CA SER A 196 -13.13 31.71 -30.46
C SER A 196 -12.44 32.21 -31.71
N GLU A 197 -11.97 31.29 -32.56
CA GLU A 197 -11.43 31.65 -33.88
C GLU A 197 -12.49 32.34 -34.72
N PHE A 198 -13.77 31.95 -34.57
CA PHE A 198 -14.89 32.61 -35.21
C PHE A 198 -14.98 34.11 -34.84
N TYR A 199 -14.73 34.48 -33.59
CA TYR A 199 -14.73 35.87 -33.16
C TYR A 199 -13.66 36.70 -33.88
N TYR A 200 -12.47 36.17 -34.03
CA TYR A 200 -11.36 36.83 -34.72
C TYR A 200 -11.55 36.91 -36.23
N ALA A 201 -12.37 36.06 -36.84
CA ALA A 201 -12.69 36.07 -38.28
C ALA A 201 -13.81 37.06 -38.62
N LEU A 202 -14.51 37.62 -37.63
CA LEU A 202 -15.58 38.60 -37.88
C LEU A 202 -15.01 39.92 -38.40
N ARG A 203 -15.55 40.41 -39.53
CA ARG A 203 -15.19 41.76 -40.08
C ARG A 203 -15.68 42.92 -39.18
N GLU A 204 -16.80 42.71 -38.51
CA GLU A 204 -17.35 43.67 -37.53
C GLU A 204 -17.81 42.92 -36.27
N PRO A 205 -17.44 43.41 -35.07
CA PRO A 205 -17.87 42.76 -33.83
C PRO A 205 -19.39 42.93 -33.65
N PRO A 206 -20.10 41.89 -33.19
CA PRO A 206 -21.53 41.95 -32.94
C PRO A 206 -21.84 42.94 -31.81
N LYS A 207 -23.10 43.44 -31.78
CA LYS A 207 -23.56 44.33 -30.68
C LYS A 207 -23.60 43.53 -29.38
N PHE A 208 -22.71 43.89 -28.44
CA PHE A 208 -22.61 43.30 -27.09
C PHE A 208 -23.33 44.18 -26.07
N THR A 209 -23.95 43.55 -25.09
CA THR A 209 -24.40 44.24 -23.87
C THR A 209 -23.18 44.74 -23.06
N ALA A 210 -23.37 45.66 -22.12
CA ALA A 210 -22.27 46.18 -21.28
C ALA A 210 -21.52 45.05 -20.56
N LYS A 211 -22.23 44.07 -20.00
CA LYS A 211 -21.64 42.86 -19.34
C LYS A 211 -20.88 41.96 -20.30
N GLN A 212 -21.38 41.76 -21.51
CA GLN A 212 -20.70 40.98 -22.53
C GLN A 212 -19.44 41.66 -23.02
N LYS A 213 -19.45 43.00 -23.18
CA LYS A 213 -18.25 43.77 -23.53
C LYS A 213 -17.13 43.62 -22.50
N GLN A 214 -17.46 43.58 -21.19
CA GLN A 214 -16.49 43.38 -20.12
C GLN A 214 -15.81 42.02 -20.23
N VAL A 215 -16.58 40.94 -20.50
CA VAL A 215 -16.01 39.58 -20.68
C VAL A 215 -15.10 39.53 -21.90
N VAL A 216 -15.52 40.04 -23.04
CA VAL A 216 -14.73 40.05 -24.28
C VAL A 216 -13.46 40.86 -24.08
N LYS A 217 -13.56 42.07 -23.47
CA LYS A 217 -12.39 42.90 -23.18
C LYS A 217 -11.39 42.17 -22.26
N PHE A 218 -11.88 41.58 -21.16
CA PHE A 218 -11.05 40.82 -20.22
C PHE A 218 -10.30 39.68 -20.93
N LEU A 219 -10.98 38.91 -21.78
CA LEU A 219 -10.37 37.79 -22.50
C LEU A 219 -9.46 38.27 -23.66
N THR A 220 -9.69 39.45 -24.21
CA THR A 220 -8.74 40.06 -25.16
C THR A 220 -7.42 40.41 -24.48
N ASP A 221 -7.48 40.88 -23.22
CA ASP A 221 -6.29 41.30 -22.45
C ASP A 221 -5.55 40.09 -21.86
N THR A 222 -6.26 39.00 -21.47
CA THR A 222 -5.68 37.84 -20.78
C THR A 222 -5.46 36.61 -21.67
N GLY A 223 -6.05 36.59 -22.88
CA GLY A 223 -6.03 35.46 -23.81
C GLY A 223 -6.97 34.32 -23.39
N SER A 224 -6.84 33.79 -22.19
CA SER A 224 -7.72 32.76 -21.63
C SER A 224 -7.78 32.87 -20.10
N ALA A 225 -8.90 32.42 -19.52
CA ALA A 225 -9.07 32.38 -18.07
C ALA A 225 -10.10 31.33 -17.70
N SER A 226 -10.14 30.92 -16.43
CA SER A 226 -11.21 30.05 -15.95
C SER A 226 -12.55 30.80 -15.91
N VAL A 227 -13.64 30.06 -16.07
CA VAL A 227 -14.99 30.64 -15.99
C VAL A 227 -15.20 31.35 -14.65
N LYS A 228 -14.60 30.85 -13.55
CA LYS A 228 -14.67 31.50 -12.24
C LYS A 228 -13.91 32.82 -12.19
N GLU A 229 -12.72 32.87 -12.76
CA GLU A 229 -11.90 34.10 -12.85
C GLU A 229 -12.60 35.16 -13.70
N VAL A 230 -13.13 34.77 -14.88
CA VAL A 230 -13.93 35.68 -15.70
C VAL A 230 -15.09 36.27 -14.89
N CYS A 231 -15.84 35.42 -14.18
CA CYS A 231 -16.96 35.92 -13.36
C CYS A 231 -16.48 36.80 -12.21
N TYR A 232 -15.38 36.49 -11.57
CA TYR A 232 -14.82 37.25 -10.44
C TYR A 232 -14.31 38.61 -10.88
N PHE A 233 -13.49 38.68 -11.92
CA PHE A 233 -12.89 39.94 -12.36
C PHE A 233 -13.82 40.85 -13.14
N THR A 234 -14.83 40.28 -13.82
CA THR A 234 -15.82 41.11 -14.61
C THR A 234 -17.13 41.33 -13.87
N GLY A 235 -17.35 40.66 -12.72
CA GLY A 235 -18.60 40.77 -11.98
C GLY A 235 -19.84 40.20 -12.68
N VAL A 236 -19.64 39.37 -13.71
CA VAL A 236 -20.73 38.73 -14.43
C VAL A 236 -21.06 37.33 -13.87
N THR A 237 -22.25 36.85 -14.17
CA THR A 237 -22.65 35.48 -13.84
C THR A 237 -22.19 34.48 -14.94
N THR A 238 -22.08 33.21 -14.59
CA THR A 238 -21.79 32.14 -15.55
C THR A 238 -22.77 32.10 -16.74
N ALA A 239 -24.00 32.50 -16.54
CA ALA A 239 -25.01 32.58 -17.61
C ALA A 239 -24.59 33.51 -18.75
N VAL A 240 -23.91 34.62 -18.46
CA VAL A 240 -23.42 35.57 -19.49
C VAL A 240 -22.33 34.92 -20.32
N VAL A 241 -21.39 34.19 -19.67
CA VAL A 241 -20.29 33.46 -20.33
C VAL A 241 -20.86 32.35 -21.22
N THR A 242 -21.80 31.54 -20.72
CA THR A 242 -22.48 30.49 -21.49
C THR A 242 -23.28 31.05 -22.67
N THR A 243 -23.85 32.25 -22.53
CA THR A 243 -24.59 32.91 -23.64
C THR A 243 -23.63 33.34 -24.75
N LEU A 244 -22.46 33.84 -24.41
CA LEU A 244 -21.42 34.18 -25.38
C LEU A 244 -20.85 32.94 -26.09
N GLU A 245 -20.72 31.84 -25.40
CA GLU A 245 -20.29 30.56 -25.98
C GLU A 245 -21.35 30.06 -26.98
N ARG A 246 -22.67 30.03 -26.61
CA ARG A 246 -23.76 29.65 -27.53
C ARG A 246 -23.82 30.53 -28.78
N LYS A 247 -23.34 31.77 -28.69
CA LYS A 247 -23.21 32.66 -29.86
C LYS A 247 -21.95 32.43 -30.67
N GLY A 248 -21.12 31.46 -30.29
CA GLY A 248 -19.86 31.16 -30.96
C GLY A 248 -18.74 32.19 -30.70
N ILE A 249 -18.94 33.17 -29.80
CA ILE A 249 -17.94 34.20 -29.48
C ILE A 249 -16.85 33.67 -28.58
N LEU A 250 -17.21 32.75 -27.67
CA LEU A 250 -16.27 32.09 -26.75
C LEU A 250 -16.21 30.61 -27.05
N GLU A 251 -15.07 30.02 -26.75
CA GLU A 251 -14.82 28.59 -26.80
C GLU A 251 -14.41 28.12 -25.41
N PHE A 252 -15.08 27.07 -24.92
CA PHE A 252 -14.69 26.39 -23.71
C PHE A 252 -13.67 25.28 -24.02
N PHE A 253 -12.68 25.16 -23.15
CA PHE A 253 -11.77 24.02 -23.12
C PHE A 253 -11.48 23.63 -21.68
N ASP A 254 -11.19 22.35 -21.49
CA ASP A 254 -10.82 21.83 -20.18
C ASP A 254 -9.30 21.92 -20.02
N ASN A 255 -8.86 22.59 -18.95
CA ASN A 255 -7.45 22.58 -18.56
C ASN A 255 -7.29 21.66 -17.35
N GLU A 256 -6.37 20.70 -17.46
CA GLU A 256 -6.08 19.77 -16.39
C GLU A 256 -5.40 20.53 -15.24
N VAL A 257 -5.99 20.46 -14.05
CA VAL A 257 -5.45 21.08 -12.84
C VAL A 257 -5.13 19.99 -11.84
N PHE A 258 -3.87 19.88 -11.46
CA PHE A 258 -3.46 18.94 -10.43
C PHE A 258 -3.98 19.37 -9.05
N ARG A 259 -4.63 18.44 -8.34
CA ARG A 259 -5.03 18.64 -6.94
C ARG A 259 -3.76 18.73 -6.11
N ARG A 260 -3.53 19.86 -5.46
CA ARG A 260 -2.32 20.09 -4.65
C ARG A 260 -2.64 20.01 -3.16
N PRO A 261 -1.78 19.39 -2.34
CA PRO A 261 -1.88 19.48 -0.89
C PRO A 261 -1.78 20.95 -0.44
N LYS A 262 -2.57 21.35 0.55
CA LYS A 262 -2.61 22.74 1.06
C LYS A 262 -1.36 23.19 1.86
N PHE A 263 -0.24 22.47 1.77
CA PHE A 263 0.98 22.68 2.57
C PHE A 263 1.99 23.69 1.99
N LEU A 264 1.63 24.42 0.93
CA LEU A 264 2.56 25.38 0.28
C LEU A 264 2.67 26.68 1.09
N HIS A 265 3.50 26.66 2.13
CA HIS A 265 4.10 27.87 2.69
C HIS A 265 5.54 27.93 2.21
N GLY A 266 5.99 29.14 1.81
CA GLY A 266 7.21 29.40 1.04
C GLY A 266 8.45 28.62 1.47
N ALA A 267 9.25 28.23 0.48
CA ALA A 267 10.47 27.46 0.65
C ALA A 267 11.49 28.19 1.55
N ASN A 268 11.53 27.81 2.82
CA ASN A 268 12.60 28.24 3.73
C ASN A 268 13.70 27.18 3.68
N LYS A 269 14.77 27.46 2.96
CA LYS A 269 15.96 26.60 2.93
C LYS A 269 16.78 26.83 4.20
N GLU A 270 16.41 26.12 5.27
CA GLU A 270 17.32 26.01 6.41
C GLU A 270 18.62 25.32 5.98
N ASN A 271 19.76 25.93 6.34
CA ASN A 271 21.06 25.30 6.13
C ASN A 271 21.21 24.11 7.07
N ILE A 272 21.24 22.89 6.51
CA ILE A 272 21.48 21.66 7.29
C ILE A 272 22.97 21.62 7.66
N VAL A 273 23.26 21.81 8.93
CA VAL A 273 24.61 21.64 9.52
C VAL A 273 24.74 20.18 9.94
N LEU A 274 25.74 19.50 9.42
CA LEU A 274 26.05 18.10 9.73
C LEU A 274 27.13 18.01 10.80
N THR A 275 27.00 17.05 11.71
CA THR A 275 28.07 16.67 12.65
C THR A 275 29.24 16.01 11.91
N SER A 276 30.35 15.76 12.58
CA SER A 276 31.52 15.05 11.99
C SER A 276 31.15 13.68 11.44
N GLU A 277 30.41 12.87 12.24
CA GLU A 277 29.94 11.54 11.82
C GLU A 277 28.98 11.62 10.62
N GLN A 278 28.01 12.54 10.66
CA GLN A 278 27.07 12.77 9.57
C GLN A 278 27.77 13.24 8.30
N SER A 279 28.80 14.10 8.43
CA SER A 279 29.60 14.60 7.31
C SER A 279 30.44 13.49 6.68
N ALA A 280 31.00 12.59 7.48
CA ALA A 280 31.74 11.42 6.98
C ALA A 280 30.81 10.47 6.20
N ALA A 281 29.65 10.13 6.76
CA ALA A 281 28.64 9.30 6.09
C ALA A 281 28.15 9.98 4.79
N PHE A 282 27.86 11.28 4.82
CA PHE A 282 27.45 12.04 3.64
C PHE A 282 28.50 12.00 2.54
N LYS A 283 29.81 12.18 2.88
CA LYS A 283 30.90 12.12 1.88
C LYS A 283 31.00 10.75 1.23
N ASP A 284 30.93 9.64 2.01
CA ASP A 284 30.95 8.28 1.46
C ASP A 284 29.76 8.05 0.52
N LEU A 285 28.55 8.41 0.95
CA LEU A 285 27.33 8.27 0.14
C LEU A 285 27.38 9.09 -1.16
N CYS A 286 27.93 10.32 -1.12
CA CYS A 286 28.13 11.14 -2.30
C CYS A 286 29.15 10.50 -3.25
N GLY A 287 30.28 9.99 -2.74
CA GLY A 287 31.28 9.29 -3.55
C GLY A 287 30.69 8.08 -4.27
N ARG A 288 29.84 7.31 -3.57
CA ARG A 288 29.13 6.15 -4.16
C ARG A 288 28.13 6.57 -5.22
N PHE A 289 27.34 7.57 -4.97
CA PHE A 289 26.42 8.11 -5.97
C PHE A 289 27.16 8.60 -7.23
N GLN A 290 28.35 9.20 -7.05
CA GLN A 290 29.18 9.70 -8.16
C GLN A 290 29.98 8.60 -8.88
N SER A 291 30.07 7.37 -8.35
CA SER A 291 30.80 6.26 -8.95
C SER A 291 30.19 5.79 -10.28
N ASP A 292 28.96 6.22 -10.60
CA ASP A 292 28.15 5.80 -11.75
C ASP A 292 27.98 4.27 -11.84
N LYS A 293 27.90 3.65 -10.65
CA LYS A 293 27.59 2.23 -10.46
C LYS A 293 26.36 2.09 -9.59
N ALA A 294 25.61 1.03 -9.85
CA ALA A 294 24.50 0.69 -8.97
C ALA A 294 25.04 0.15 -7.64
N GLU A 295 24.82 0.88 -6.55
CA GLU A 295 25.27 0.50 -5.22
C GLU A 295 24.13 0.51 -4.20
N THR A 296 24.29 -0.28 -3.14
CA THR A 296 23.42 -0.27 -1.98
C THR A 296 24.23 0.07 -0.74
N SER A 297 23.73 1.00 0.05
CA SER A 297 24.37 1.48 1.28
C SER A 297 23.39 1.36 2.45
N LEU A 298 23.89 0.95 3.61
CA LEU A 298 23.18 0.99 4.88
C LEU A 298 23.65 2.20 5.69
N LEU A 299 22.73 3.07 6.05
CA LEU A 299 22.92 4.14 7.02
C LEU A 299 22.34 3.69 8.36
N PHE A 300 23.17 3.05 9.17
CA PHE A 300 22.82 2.60 10.51
C PHE A 300 23.10 3.73 11.50
N GLY A 301 22.10 4.14 12.26
CA GLY A 301 22.30 5.21 13.25
C GLY A 301 21.27 5.13 14.36
N VAL A 302 21.72 5.32 15.59
CA VAL A 302 20.84 5.30 16.77
C VAL A 302 19.63 6.22 16.59
N THR A 303 18.55 5.95 17.33
CA THR A 303 17.35 6.79 17.29
C THR A 303 17.72 8.24 17.63
N GLY A 304 17.34 9.20 16.76
CA GLY A 304 17.70 10.61 16.96
C GLY A 304 19.10 11.00 16.48
N SER A 305 19.84 10.13 15.77
CA SER A 305 21.17 10.45 15.20
C SER A 305 21.14 11.42 14.00
N GLY A 306 19.96 11.81 13.53
CA GLY A 306 19.82 12.75 12.42
C GLY A 306 20.01 12.13 11.03
N LYS A 307 19.71 10.84 10.82
CA LYS A 307 19.74 10.16 9.51
C LYS A 307 19.04 10.97 8.42
N THR A 308 17.87 11.55 8.75
CA THR A 308 17.09 12.41 7.84
C THR A 308 17.90 13.59 7.31
N LYS A 309 18.73 14.25 8.15
CA LYS A 309 19.58 15.36 7.72
C LYS A 309 20.64 14.90 6.70
N VAL A 310 21.23 13.72 6.90
CA VAL A 310 22.21 13.13 6.00
C VAL A 310 21.58 12.88 4.64
N TYR A 311 20.43 12.18 4.60
CA TYR A 311 19.84 11.87 3.31
C TYR A 311 19.19 13.09 2.63
N MET A 312 18.72 14.10 3.35
CA MET A 312 18.28 15.37 2.74
C MET A 312 19.42 16.09 2.04
N ARG A 313 20.62 16.12 2.64
CA ARG A 313 21.82 16.65 1.99
C ARG A 313 22.20 15.85 0.74
N LEU A 314 22.04 14.50 0.80
CA LEU A 314 22.29 13.65 -0.36
C LEU A 314 21.29 13.94 -1.50
N ILE A 315 20.00 14.12 -1.18
CA ILE A 315 18.98 14.56 -2.15
C ILE A 315 19.40 15.87 -2.82
N ASP A 316 19.90 16.86 -2.05
CA ASP A 316 20.36 18.14 -2.61
C ASP A 316 21.43 17.92 -3.70
N GLU A 317 22.37 17.00 -3.49
CA GLU A 317 23.44 16.71 -4.48
C GLU A 317 22.88 15.97 -5.71
N VAL A 318 22.00 15.00 -5.49
CA VAL A 318 21.37 14.26 -6.61
C VAL A 318 20.54 15.19 -7.50
N LEU A 319 19.79 16.11 -6.89
CA LEU A 319 18.99 17.08 -7.66
C LEU A 319 19.83 18.03 -8.53
N LYS A 320 21.09 18.33 -8.15
CA LYS A 320 22.01 19.12 -9.00
C LYS A 320 22.35 18.42 -10.32
N THR A 321 22.32 17.08 -10.34
CA THR A 321 22.56 16.29 -11.55
C THR A 321 21.33 16.14 -12.46
N GLY A 322 20.17 16.67 -12.04
CA GLY A 322 18.91 16.54 -12.76
C GLY A 322 18.22 15.18 -12.60
N LYS A 323 18.85 14.22 -11.89
CA LYS A 323 18.26 12.88 -11.61
C LYS A 323 17.14 12.99 -10.57
N GLY A 324 16.19 12.04 -10.63
CA GLY A 324 15.07 11.93 -9.69
C GLY A 324 15.43 11.15 -8.44
N CYS A 325 14.66 11.38 -7.37
CA CYS A 325 14.79 10.70 -6.08
C CYS A 325 13.45 10.08 -5.66
N ILE A 326 13.50 8.87 -5.12
CA ILE A 326 12.36 8.23 -4.43
C ILE A 326 12.70 8.15 -2.94
N VAL A 327 11.79 8.61 -2.10
CA VAL A 327 11.90 8.49 -0.64
C VAL A 327 10.71 7.68 -0.15
N MET A 328 10.99 6.51 0.36
CA MET A 328 10.00 5.61 0.95
C MET A 328 10.05 5.67 2.46
N VAL A 329 8.88 5.79 3.06
CA VAL A 329 8.71 5.77 4.52
C VAL A 329 7.56 4.82 4.88
N PRO A 330 7.54 4.22 6.08
CA PRO A 330 6.39 3.45 6.54
C PRO A 330 5.11 4.28 6.53
N GLU A 331 3.95 3.62 6.36
CA GLU A 331 2.65 4.33 6.27
C GLU A 331 2.38 5.25 7.45
N ILE A 332 2.75 4.83 8.64
CA ILE A 332 2.58 5.59 9.89
C ILE A 332 3.53 6.80 9.95
N SER A 333 4.70 6.70 9.34
CA SER A 333 5.71 7.76 9.33
C SER A 333 5.45 8.85 8.27
N LEU A 334 4.53 8.62 7.33
CA LEU A 334 4.13 9.63 6.34
C LEU A 334 3.19 10.67 6.98
N THR A 335 3.72 11.41 7.94
CA THR A 335 2.99 12.41 8.73
C THR A 335 2.96 13.78 8.03
N PRO A 336 2.03 14.68 8.40
CA PRO A 336 2.04 16.06 7.92
C PRO A 336 3.34 16.81 8.22
N GLN A 337 4.00 16.49 9.34
CA GLN A 337 5.30 17.08 9.70
C GLN A 337 6.38 16.70 8.70
N LEU A 338 6.49 15.40 8.32
CA LEU A 338 7.45 14.96 7.32
C LEU A 338 7.13 15.58 5.96
N LEU A 339 5.86 15.59 5.55
CA LEU A 339 5.42 16.24 4.32
C LEU A 339 5.79 17.73 4.32
N SER A 340 5.50 18.45 5.41
CA SER A 340 5.85 19.85 5.55
C SER A 340 7.36 20.09 5.47
N LEU A 341 8.17 19.22 6.10
CA LEU A 341 9.62 19.27 6.03
C LEU A 341 10.14 19.22 4.59
N PHE A 342 9.60 18.30 3.78
CA PHE A 342 9.98 18.15 2.38
C PHE A 342 9.44 19.29 1.51
N TYR A 343 8.18 19.70 1.65
CA TYR A 343 7.60 20.79 0.88
C TYR A 343 8.25 22.15 1.21
N ASN A 344 8.57 22.42 2.48
CA ASN A 344 9.25 23.64 2.90
C ASN A 344 10.66 23.75 2.28
N ARG A 345 11.36 22.62 2.10
CA ARG A 345 12.71 22.63 1.54
C ARG A 345 12.74 22.61 0.01
N TYR A 346 11.90 21.77 -0.60
CA TYR A 346 12.00 21.44 -2.03
C TYR A 346 10.85 22.02 -2.87
N GLY A 347 9.81 22.54 -2.23
CA GLY A 347 8.67 23.15 -2.88
C GLY A 347 7.96 22.21 -3.87
N GLU A 348 7.72 22.71 -5.06
CA GLU A 348 7.01 21.99 -6.13
C GLU A 348 7.79 20.79 -6.73
N LYS A 349 9.07 20.65 -6.40
CA LYS A 349 9.85 19.47 -6.81
C LYS A 349 9.41 18.18 -6.12
N VAL A 350 8.58 18.26 -5.07
CA VAL A 350 8.06 17.11 -4.33
C VAL A 350 6.72 16.67 -4.90
N ALA A 351 6.57 15.37 -5.07
CA ALA A 351 5.30 14.68 -5.33
C ALA A 351 5.02 13.72 -4.17
N ALA A 352 3.94 13.96 -3.41
CA ALA A 352 3.51 13.08 -2.34
C ALA A 352 2.56 12.00 -2.88
N LEU A 353 3.05 10.78 -3.03
CA LEU A 353 2.29 9.65 -3.56
C LEU A 353 1.41 9.00 -2.47
N SER A 354 0.53 9.77 -1.85
CA SER A 354 -0.44 9.34 -0.85
C SER A 354 -1.81 9.02 -1.44
N MET A 355 -2.71 8.40 -0.68
CA MET A 355 -3.94 7.77 -1.21
C MET A 355 -4.95 8.67 -1.94
N GLY A 356 -5.01 9.97 -1.71
CA GLY A 356 -6.09 10.83 -2.25
C GLY A 356 -5.77 11.50 -3.59
N GLU A 357 -4.51 11.88 -3.79
CA GLU A 357 -4.05 12.73 -4.92
C GLU A 357 -3.01 12.00 -5.79
N ARG A 358 -2.92 10.70 -5.60
CA ARG A 358 -1.85 9.86 -6.15
C ARG A 358 -1.74 9.91 -7.68
N LEU A 359 -2.85 10.05 -8.39
CA LEU A 359 -2.85 10.12 -9.85
C LEU A 359 -2.22 11.41 -10.36
N ASP A 360 -2.60 12.55 -9.77
CA ASP A 360 -2.12 13.86 -10.19
C ASP A 360 -0.63 13.99 -9.88
N GLU A 361 -0.21 13.58 -8.68
CA GLU A 361 1.19 13.57 -8.28
C GLU A 361 2.05 12.59 -9.13
N TRP A 362 1.50 11.42 -9.47
CA TRP A 362 2.14 10.46 -10.38
C TRP A 362 2.38 11.07 -11.77
N LYS A 363 1.40 11.82 -12.30
CA LYS A 363 1.54 12.52 -13.58
C LYS A 363 2.60 13.61 -13.52
N ARG A 364 2.70 14.36 -12.42
CA ARG A 364 3.74 15.38 -12.22
C ARG A 364 5.14 14.77 -12.27
N VAL A 365 5.33 13.58 -11.65
CA VAL A 365 6.60 12.84 -11.75
C VAL A 365 6.85 12.42 -13.20
N LYS A 366 5.84 11.86 -13.88
CA LYS A 366 5.95 11.39 -15.27
C LYS A 366 6.29 12.52 -16.24
N ASN A 367 5.70 13.70 -16.04
CA ASN A 367 5.96 14.88 -16.87
C ASN A 367 7.30 15.56 -16.52
N GLY A 368 8.02 15.09 -15.49
CA GLY A 368 9.29 15.66 -15.04
C GLY A 368 9.17 16.97 -14.24
N GLU A 369 7.95 17.36 -13.85
CA GLU A 369 7.66 18.51 -13.01
C GLU A 369 8.11 18.30 -11.56
N ALA A 370 7.93 17.10 -11.03
CA ALA A 370 8.43 16.70 -9.72
C ALA A 370 9.70 15.84 -9.89
N LYS A 371 10.68 16.07 -9.01
CA LYS A 371 11.98 15.39 -8.98
C LYS A 371 12.15 14.52 -7.74
N ILE A 372 11.27 14.64 -6.76
CA ILE A 372 11.25 13.83 -5.53
C ILE A 372 9.87 13.18 -5.41
N ALA A 373 9.82 11.87 -5.39
CA ALA A 373 8.62 11.12 -5.05
C ALA A 373 8.71 10.66 -3.59
N LEU A 374 7.86 11.22 -2.74
CA LEU A 374 7.76 10.86 -1.32
C LEU A 374 6.50 10.02 -1.09
N GLY A 375 6.64 8.85 -0.48
CA GLY A 375 5.47 8.01 -0.23
C GLY A 375 5.77 6.73 0.53
N THR A 376 4.79 5.83 0.56
CA THR A 376 4.91 4.51 1.19
C THR A 376 5.49 3.49 0.19
N ARG A 377 5.46 2.21 0.51
CA ARG A 377 5.94 1.10 -0.33
C ARG A 377 5.70 1.30 -1.83
N SER A 378 4.52 1.76 -2.21
CA SER A 378 4.14 1.91 -3.62
C SER A 378 4.82 3.08 -4.34
N ALA A 379 5.48 3.99 -3.62
CA ALA A 379 6.28 5.06 -4.23
C ALA A 379 7.46 4.52 -5.02
N VAL A 380 7.89 3.28 -4.76
CA VAL A 380 8.93 2.60 -5.53
C VAL A 380 8.60 2.54 -7.03
N PHE A 381 7.33 2.65 -7.41
CA PHE A 381 6.87 2.65 -8.81
C PHE A 381 6.71 4.06 -9.42
N ALA A 382 7.21 5.11 -8.77
CA ALA A 382 7.18 6.46 -9.33
C ALA A 382 7.87 6.51 -10.71
N PRO A 383 7.24 7.06 -11.76
CA PRO A 383 7.66 6.89 -13.16
C PRO A 383 8.78 7.85 -13.57
N PHE A 384 9.92 7.79 -12.91
CA PHE A 384 11.10 8.55 -13.30
C PHE A 384 11.77 7.92 -14.54
N ASP A 385 12.15 8.75 -15.50
CA ASP A 385 12.96 8.33 -16.63
C ASP A 385 14.45 8.29 -16.30
N ASN A 386 14.90 9.07 -15.32
CA ASN A 386 16.28 9.12 -14.85
C ASN A 386 16.31 9.13 -13.32
N LEU A 387 16.44 7.94 -12.72
CA LEU A 387 16.43 7.74 -11.27
C LEU A 387 17.85 7.70 -10.73
N GLY A 388 18.20 8.58 -9.78
CA GLY A 388 19.53 8.64 -9.18
C GLY A 388 19.60 8.02 -7.78
N LEU A 389 18.52 8.14 -6.99
CA LEU A 389 18.53 7.78 -5.59
C LEU A 389 17.19 7.17 -5.16
N VAL A 390 17.26 6.05 -4.47
CA VAL A 390 16.11 5.51 -3.73
C VAL A 390 16.49 5.42 -2.26
N ILE A 391 15.68 6.00 -1.39
CA ILE A 391 15.84 5.95 0.06
C ILE A 391 14.71 5.11 0.65
N MET A 392 15.05 4.16 1.51
CA MET A 392 14.11 3.44 2.37
C MET A 392 14.43 3.81 3.81
N ASP A 393 13.58 4.64 4.41
CA ASP A 393 13.68 4.95 5.83
C ASP A 393 12.96 3.89 6.65
N GLU A 394 13.50 3.54 7.84
CA GLU A 394 13.06 2.40 8.66
C GLU A 394 12.95 1.11 7.83
N GLU A 395 14.04 0.71 7.15
CA GLU A 395 14.05 -0.38 6.15
C GLU A 395 13.60 -1.74 6.70
N GLN A 396 13.70 -1.96 8.02
CA GLN A 396 13.29 -3.17 8.73
C GLN A 396 11.77 -3.34 8.80
N GLU A 397 11.00 -2.31 8.42
CA GLU A 397 9.56 -2.35 8.56
C GLU A 397 8.89 -3.35 7.61
N GLY A 398 8.11 -4.29 8.16
CA GLY A 398 7.42 -5.33 7.39
C GLY A 398 6.41 -4.79 6.36
N THR A 399 5.98 -3.53 6.49
CA THR A 399 5.05 -2.90 5.54
C THR A 399 5.64 -2.70 4.15
N TYR A 400 6.95 -2.82 3.98
CA TYR A 400 7.61 -2.81 2.67
C TYR A 400 7.42 -4.11 1.87
N LYS A 401 6.96 -5.19 2.50
CA LYS A 401 6.51 -6.40 1.84
C LYS A 401 5.02 -6.30 1.50
N SER A 402 4.63 -6.69 0.28
CA SER A 402 3.22 -6.76 -0.12
C SER A 402 2.61 -8.11 0.28
N GLU A 403 1.48 -8.10 0.95
CA GLU A 403 0.71 -9.30 1.28
C GLU A 403 -0.18 -9.77 0.12
N MET A 404 -0.49 -8.88 -0.81
CA MET A 404 -1.33 -9.15 -1.99
C MET A 404 -0.46 -9.37 -3.23
N SER A 405 -0.96 -10.12 -4.22
CA SER A 405 -0.28 -10.29 -5.51
C SER A 405 -0.16 -8.96 -6.27
N PRO A 406 1.04 -8.69 -6.79
CA PRO A 406 2.33 -9.37 -6.58
C PRO A 406 2.87 -9.14 -5.17
N ARG A 407 3.36 -10.23 -4.55
CA ARG A 407 3.91 -10.20 -3.19
C ARG A 407 5.35 -9.69 -3.17
N TYR A 408 5.57 -8.51 -3.74
CA TYR A 408 6.90 -7.93 -3.86
C TYR A 408 7.42 -7.33 -2.55
N HIS A 409 8.73 -7.29 -2.40
CA HIS A 409 9.41 -6.47 -1.41
C HIS A 409 9.95 -5.20 -2.08
N ALA A 410 9.67 -4.03 -1.50
CA ALA A 410 10.07 -2.74 -2.09
C ALA A 410 11.58 -2.60 -2.26
N LYS A 411 12.39 -3.21 -1.37
CA LYS A 411 13.86 -3.22 -1.45
C LYS A 411 14.35 -3.87 -2.74
N ASP A 412 13.78 -5.02 -3.13
CA ASP A 412 14.21 -5.75 -4.32
C ASP A 412 13.83 -4.99 -5.60
N VAL A 413 12.62 -4.40 -5.61
CA VAL A 413 12.17 -3.52 -6.70
C VAL A 413 13.07 -2.28 -6.79
N ALA A 414 13.41 -1.65 -5.66
CA ALA A 414 14.31 -0.51 -5.60
C ALA A 414 15.71 -0.88 -6.12
N ALA A 415 16.26 -2.03 -5.69
CA ALA A 415 17.56 -2.52 -6.16
C ALA A 415 17.57 -2.78 -7.67
N PHE A 416 16.49 -3.39 -8.20
CA PHE A 416 16.33 -3.55 -9.65
C PHE A 416 16.35 -2.19 -10.38
N ARG A 417 15.60 -1.21 -9.87
CA ARG A 417 15.48 0.11 -10.50
C ARG A 417 16.78 0.89 -10.47
N VAL A 418 17.47 0.96 -9.32
CA VAL A 418 18.80 1.61 -9.26
C VAL A 418 19.81 0.89 -10.12
N GLY A 419 19.69 -0.44 -10.27
CA GLY A 419 20.50 -1.23 -11.20
C GLY A 419 20.30 -0.84 -12.67
N CYS A 420 19.09 -0.39 -13.05
CA CYS A 420 18.83 0.09 -14.42
C CYS A 420 19.39 1.50 -14.69
N HIS A 421 19.65 2.29 -13.65
CA HIS A 421 20.02 3.71 -13.76
C HIS A 421 21.41 4.04 -13.21
N ASN A 422 22.19 3.06 -12.79
CA ASN A 422 23.46 3.26 -12.06
C ASN A 422 23.27 4.23 -10.89
N GLY A 423 22.23 4.01 -10.10
CA GLY A 423 21.86 4.86 -8.98
C GLY A 423 22.30 4.27 -7.63
N LEU A 424 21.92 4.96 -6.55
CA LEU A 424 22.19 4.53 -5.18
C LEU A 424 20.89 4.14 -4.47
N LEU A 425 20.87 2.95 -3.86
CA LEU A 425 19.87 2.54 -2.89
C LEU A 425 20.40 2.80 -1.48
N LEU A 426 19.77 3.68 -0.74
CA LEU A 426 20.08 3.99 0.65
C LEU A 426 19.04 3.37 1.57
N LEU A 427 19.45 2.40 2.38
CA LEU A 427 18.69 1.79 3.44
C LEU A 427 19.02 2.52 4.74
N ALA A 428 18.05 3.11 5.42
CA ALA A 428 18.26 3.85 6.65
C ALA A 428 17.48 3.21 7.80
N SER A 429 18.14 2.96 8.93
CA SER A 429 17.51 2.34 10.10
C SER A 429 18.27 2.65 11.39
N ALA A 430 17.54 2.61 12.51
CA ALA A 430 18.13 2.54 13.85
C ALA A 430 18.31 1.08 14.32
N THR A 431 17.54 0.17 13.77
CA THR A 431 17.58 -1.27 14.04
C THR A 431 17.46 -1.99 12.69
N PRO A 432 18.53 -2.01 11.88
CA PRO A 432 18.46 -2.60 10.56
C PRO A 432 18.07 -4.08 10.63
N SER A 433 17.34 -4.57 9.61
CA SER A 433 17.04 -6.00 9.53
C SER A 433 18.31 -6.82 9.53
N LEU A 434 18.30 -7.96 10.23
CA LEU A 434 19.50 -8.81 10.38
C LEU A 434 20.05 -9.27 9.02
N THR A 435 19.18 -9.41 8.03
CA THR A 435 19.59 -9.73 6.66
C THR A 435 20.33 -8.57 5.98
N THR A 436 19.86 -7.35 6.15
CA THR A 436 20.52 -6.14 5.63
C THR A 436 21.85 -5.90 6.34
N TYR A 437 21.85 -6.04 7.66
CA TYR A 437 23.07 -5.85 8.44
C TYR A 437 24.14 -6.90 8.13
N ALA A 438 23.74 -8.17 7.97
CA ALA A 438 24.64 -9.23 7.52
C ALA A 438 25.26 -8.94 6.14
N ALA A 439 24.46 -8.42 5.20
CA ALA A 439 24.96 -8.00 3.89
C ALA A 439 25.95 -6.84 3.99
N ALA A 440 25.71 -5.90 4.90
CA ALA A 440 26.64 -4.79 5.16
C ALA A 440 27.95 -5.28 5.83
N LYS A 441 27.87 -6.17 6.82
CA LYS A 441 29.05 -6.77 7.49
C LYS A 441 29.90 -7.63 6.53
N SER A 442 29.28 -8.28 5.56
CA SER A 442 29.99 -9.06 4.53
C SER A 442 30.53 -8.21 3.37
N GLY A 443 30.31 -6.91 3.35
CA GLY A 443 30.78 -6.00 2.31
C GLY A 443 29.95 -5.99 1.03
N ILE A 444 28.79 -6.69 1.00
CA ILE A 444 27.83 -6.63 -0.13
C ILE A 444 27.20 -5.24 -0.20
N TYR A 445 26.87 -4.66 0.96
CA TYR A 445 26.42 -3.27 1.09
C TYR A 445 27.49 -2.45 1.79
N SER A 446 27.58 -1.16 1.50
CA SER A 446 28.42 -0.28 2.31
C SER A 446 27.75 0.04 3.63
N LEU A 447 28.54 0.19 4.67
CA LEU A 447 28.06 0.49 6.01
C LEU A 447 28.52 1.88 6.47
N ASN A 448 27.56 2.73 6.76
CA ASN A 448 27.76 4.05 7.37
C ASN A 448 27.10 4.06 8.75
N VAL A 449 27.85 4.36 9.82
CA VAL A 449 27.36 4.26 11.21
C VAL A 449 27.35 5.65 11.85
N LEU A 450 26.23 6.01 12.46
CA LEU A 450 26.05 7.20 13.28
C LEU A 450 25.81 6.75 14.73
N LYS A 451 26.86 6.81 15.55
CA LYS A 451 26.85 6.28 16.93
C LYS A 451 26.18 7.20 17.93
N ASN A 452 26.21 8.50 17.68
CA ASN A 452 25.76 9.50 18.62
C ASN A 452 24.40 10.10 18.23
N ARG A 453 23.59 10.46 19.23
CA ARG A 453 22.39 11.26 19.03
C ARG A 453 22.78 12.67 18.60
N TYR A 454 21.91 13.32 17.83
CA TYR A 454 22.11 14.71 17.44
C TYR A 454 21.87 15.65 18.64
N GLY A 455 22.81 16.59 18.87
CA GLY A 455 22.78 17.50 20.03
C GLY A 455 23.24 16.82 21.31
N ASN A 456 22.74 17.29 22.46
CA ASN A 456 23.11 16.82 23.79
C ASN A 456 22.14 15.77 24.37
N ALA A 457 21.28 15.17 23.52
CA ALA A 457 20.28 14.21 23.98
C ALA A 457 20.94 12.92 24.49
N VAL A 458 20.69 12.56 25.75
CA VAL A 458 21.19 11.36 26.40
C VAL A 458 20.18 10.21 26.20
N LEU A 459 20.65 8.97 26.23
CA LEU A 459 19.77 7.81 26.25
C LEU A 459 18.91 7.83 27.53
N PRO A 460 17.62 7.45 27.44
CA PRO A 460 16.75 7.38 28.61
C PRO A 460 17.22 6.30 29.58
N GLU A 461 16.91 6.48 30.85
CA GLU A 461 17.01 5.44 31.86
C GLU A 461 15.97 4.37 31.58
N VAL A 462 16.37 3.10 31.58
CA VAL A 462 15.46 1.97 31.33
C VAL A 462 15.34 1.14 32.61
N ILE A 463 14.11 0.89 33.04
CA ILE A 463 13.79 0.08 34.18
C ILE A 463 12.91 -1.09 33.73
N THR A 464 13.35 -2.31 33.99
CA THR A 464 12.54 -3.50 33.71
C THR A 464 11.94 -4.01 35.01
N THR A 465 10.63 -4.20 35.01
CA THR A 465 9.87 -4.66 36.17
C THR A 465 9.17 -5.98 35.90
N GLU A 466 9.24 -6.90 36.86
CA GLU A 466 8.57 -8.19 36.79
C GLU A 466 7.07 -8.05 37.02
N MET A 467 6.27 -8.58 36.08
CA MET A 467 4.82 -8.67 36.23
C MET A 467 4.42 -10.11 36.51
N LYS A 468 3.88 -10.32 37.72
CA LYS A 468 3.29 -11.63 38.10
C LYS A 468 1.80 -11.59 37.80
N TYR A 469 1.41 -12.26 36.76
CA TYR A 469 -0.02 -12.44 36.43
C TYR A 469 -0.62 -13.45 37.40
N GLY A 470 -1.55 -13.01 38.25
CA GLY A 470 -2.29 -13.91 39.16
C GLY A 470 -3.17 -14.89 38.38
N ALA A 471 -3.63 -15.93 39.05
CA ALA A 471 -4.54 -16.96 38.50
C ALA A 471 -5.91 -16.39 38.07
N ASP A 472 -6.28 -15.22 38.56
CA ASP A 472 -7.52 -14.50 38.20
C ASP A 472 -7.20 -13.25 37.37
N PRO A 473 -7.42 -13.31 36.04
CA PRO A 473 -7.17 -12.18 35.13
C PRO A 473 -8.03 -10.94 35.43
N THR A 474 -9.14 -11.11 36.17
CA THR A 474 -10.07 -10.00 36.47
C THR A 474 -9.58 -9.16 37.65
N LYS A 475 -8.69 -9.69 38.49
CA LYS A 475 -8.11 -9.01 39.67
C LYS A 475 -6.68 -8.52 39.47
N THR A 476 -6.07 -8.83 38.31
CA THR A 476 -4.67 -8.46 38.08
C THR A 476 -4.59 -7.02 37.61
N LYS A 477 -3.79 -6.20 38.31
CA LYS A 477 -3.42 -4.85 37.86
C LYS A 477 -2.57 -4.96 36.60
N ASN A 478 -2.81 -4.07 35.63
CA ASN A 478 -2.01 -4.01 34.40
C ASN A 478 -0.79 -3.10 34.54
N LEU A 479 -0.83 -2.21 35.53
CA LEU A 479 0.26 -1.30 35.84
C LEU A 479 1.05 -1.82 37.05
N SER A 480 2.37 -1.94 36.86
CA SER A 480 3.27 -2.20 37.99
C SER A 480 3.35 -0.98 38.92
N ASP A 481 3.74 -1.21 40.17
CA ASP A 481 3.93 -0.12 41.14
C ASP A 481 4.99 0.88 40.64
N GLU A 482 6.06 0.39 40.02
CA GLU A 482 7.13 1.21 39.40
C GLU A 482 6.60 2.10 38.27
N LEU A 483 5.78 1.54 37.36
CA LEU A 483 5.19 2.34 36.27
C LEU A 483 4.19 3.35 36.80
N THR A 484 3.38 2.97 37.81
CA THR A 484 2.43 3.85 38.47
C THR A 484 3.13 5.03 39.15
N LEU A 485 4.24 4.78 39.84
CA LEU A 485 5.06 5.82 40.45
C LEU A 485 5.67 6.74 39.39
N SER A 486 6.23 6.17 38.32
CA SER A 486 6.83 6.94 37.22
C SER A 486 5.81 7.82 36.50
N ILE A 487 4.56 7.35 36.31
CA ILE A 487 3.47 8.16 35.75
C ILE A 487 3.16 9.32 36.69
N LYS A 488 3.00 9.06 37.99
CA LYS A 488 2.73 10.10 38.96
C LYS A 488 3.79 11.21 38.96
N GLU A 489 5.06 10.85 39.01
CA GLU A 489 6.19 11.81 38.96
C GLU A 489 6.17 12.61 37.62
N THR A 490 5.82 11.97 36.52
CA THR A 490 5.74 12.64 35.21
C THR A 490 4.63 13.69 35.18
N LEU A 491 3.46 13.37 35.71
CA LEU A 491 2.32 14.27 35.78
C LEU A 491 2.58 15.45 36.76
N GLU A 492 3.17 15.20 37.92
CA GLU A 492 3.57 16.24 38.88
C GLU A 492 4.54 17.25 38.25
N ASN A 493 5.45 16.78 37.39
CA ASN A 493 6.38 17.62 36.63
C ASN A 493 5.76 18.28 35.38
N LYS A 494 4.44 18.18 35.19
CA LYS A 494 3.72 18.70 33.98
C LYS A 494 4.33 18.24 32.68
N LYS A 495 4.81 16.98 32.66
CA LYS A 495 5.35 16.30 31.47
C LYS A 495 4.35 15.29 30.96
N GLN A 496 4.64 14.72 29.80
CA GLN A 496 3.77 13.77 29.11
C GLN A 496 4.33 12.35 29.17
N ALA A 497 3.43 11.37 29.19
CA ALA A 497 3.75 9.96 29.12
C ALA A 497 3.17 9.30 27.86
N ILE A 498 3.89 8.32 27.31
CA ILE A 498 3.41 7.41 26.26
C ILE A 498 3.36 6.00 26.85
N LEU A 499 2.20 5.36 26.77
CA LEU A 499 2.01 3.98 27.20
C LEU A 499 1.74 3.12 25.97
N LEU A 500 2.64 2.18 25.71
CA LEU A 500 2.54 1.21 24.63
C LEU A 500 1.97 -0.10 25.15
N LEU A 501 0.78 -0.43 24.69
CA LEU A 501 0.25 -1.77 24.81
C LEU A 501 0.58 -2.55 23.54
N ASN A 502 1.58 -3.42 23.60
CA ASN A 502 1.99 -4.21 22.43
C ASN A 502 1.01 -5.35 22.15
N ARG A 503 -0.19 -5.01 21.68
CA ARG A 503 -1.27 -5.95 21.51
C ARG A 503 -1.98 -5.78 20.17
N ARG A 504 -1.45 -6.41 19.13
CA ARG A 504 -2.28 -6.85 18.01
C ARG A 504 -2.88 -8.21 18.39
N GLY A 505 -4.15 -8.22 18.80
CA GLY A 505 -4.90 -9.47 18.99
C GLY A 505 -5.45 -9.77 20.37
N TYR A 506 -5.44 -8.82 21.30
CA TYR A 506 -6.28 -8.94 22.49
C TYR A 506 -7.47 -8.01 22.35
N ASN A 507 -8.35 -8.45 21.58
CA ASN A 507 -9.73 -8.12 21.67
C ASN A 507 -10.23 -8.64 23.00
N THR A 508 -11.05 -7.90 23.70
CA THR A 508 -11.90 -8.44 24.75
C THR A 508 -12.62 -9.65 24.16
N PHE A 509 -12.02 -10.83 24.31
CA PHE A 509 -12.68 -12.05 23.85
C PHE A 509 -13.68 -12.48 24.90
N ALA A 510 -14.79 -12.99 24.46
CA ALA A 510 -15.77 -13.59 25.33
C ALA A 510 -15.37 -15.06 25.57
N ALA A 511 -15.26 -15.46 26.83
CA ALA A 511 -14.99 -16.83 27.24
C ALA A 511 -15.96 -17.27 28.33
N CYS A 512 -16.30 -18.53 28.32
CA CYS A 512 -17.12 -19.15 29.36
C CYS A 512 -16.27 -19.44 30.58
N GLU A 513 -16.63 -18.95 31.79
CA GLU A 513 -15.95 -19.28 33.05
C GLU A 513 -16.14 -20.73 33.45
N SER A 514 -17.29 -21.34 33.14
CA SER A 514 -17.62 -22.70 33.52
C SER A 514 -16.84 -23.75 32.75
N CYS A 515 -16.68 -23.59 31.42
CA CYS A 515 -16.03 -24.60 30.56
C CYS A 515 -14.73 -24.13 29.91
N GLY A 516 -14.31 -22.88 30.14
CA GLY A 516 -13.09 -22.29 29.58
C GLY A 516 -13.15 -22.01 28.06
N LYS A 517 -14.26 -22.26 27.38
CA LYS A 517 -14.36 -22.15 25.93
C LYS A 517 -14.45 -20.70 25.50
N VAL A 518 -13.57 -20.30 24.58
CA VAL A 518 -13.58 -18.97 23.96
C VAL A 518 -14.61 -18.91 22.85
N MET A 519 -15.37 -17.82 22.76
CA MET A 519 -16.31 -17.56 21.68
C MET A 519 -15.55 -17.26 20.39
N THR A 520 -15.61 -18.19 19.43
CA THR A 520 -14.88 -18.10 18.17
C THR A 520 -15.80 -17.74 17.00
N CYS A 521 -15.22 -17.09 16.00
CA CYS A 521 -15.92 -16.78 14.75
C CYS A 521 -16.26 -18.08 13.98
N PRO A 522 -17.50 -18.28 13.51
CA PRO A 522 -17.86 -19.45 12.72
C PRO A 522 -17.16 -19.52 11.37
N ASN A 523 -16.75 -18.39 10.82
CA ASN A 523 -16.07 -18.30 9.54
C ASN A 523 -14.55 -18.28 9.65
N CYS A 524 -14.00 -17.99 10.84
CA CYS A 524 -12.56 -17.86 11.09
C CYS A 524 -12.21 -18.63 12.36
N SER A 525 -10.99 -19.13 12.47
CA SER A 525 -10.51 -19.84 13.67
C SER A 525 -9.93 -18.88 14.70
N ILE A 526 -10.59 -17.73 14.92
CA ILE A 526 -10.14 -16.69 15.87
C ILE A 526 -11.27 -16.34 16.84
N SER A 527 -10.88 -15.82 18.00
CA SER A 527 -11.83 -15.28 18.97
C SER A 527 -12.60 -14.08 18.41
N LEU A 528 -13.88 -13.99 18.76
CA LEU A 528 -14.70 -12.81 18.51
C LEU A 528 -14.36 -11.71 19.55
N THR A 529 -14.35 -10.48 19.07
CA THR A 529 -14.14 -9.28 19.87
C THR A 529 -15.46 -8.69 20.33
N TYR A 530 -15.57 -8.34 21.59
CA TYR A 530 -16.69 -7.58 22.08
C TYR A 530 -16.49 -6.08 21.89
N HIS A 531 -17.50 -5.43 21.31
CA HIS A 531 -17.57 -3.98 21.13
C HIS A 531 -18.64 -3.39 22.04
N SER A 532 -18.22 -2.73 23.11
CA SER A 532 -19.12 -2.16 24.12
C SER A 532 -20.07 -1.09 23.56
N LYS A 533 -19.66 -0.33 22.54
CA LYS A 533 -20.48 0.73 21.92
C LYS A 533 -21.76 0.20 21.27
N ASN A 534 -21.75 -1.03 20.76
CA ASN A 534 -22.89 -1.61 20.06
C ASN A 534 -23.37 -2.95 20.65
N GLY A 535 -22.76 -3.43 21.76
CA GLY A 535 -23.12 -4.66 22.42
C GLY A 535 -22.96 -5.93 21.59
N ARG A 536 -22.02 -5.94 20.63
CA ARG A 536 -21.87 -7.05 19.67
C ARG A 536 -20.49 -7.69 19.77
N LEU A 537 -20.47 -9.00 19.49
CA LEU A 537 -19.26 -9.76 19.20
C LEU A 537 -18.95 -9.63 17.69
N MET A 538 -17.73 -9.26 17.32
CA MET A 538 -17.33 -9.05 15.93
C MET A 538 -16.02 -9.76 15.61
N CYS A 539 -15.91 -10.22 14.37
CA CYS A 539 -14.69 -10.77 13.82
C CYS A 539 -13.98 -9.71 12.93
N HIS A 540 -12.81 -9.24 13.34
CA HIS A 540 -12.05 -8.24 12.57
C HIS A 540 -11.41 -8.78 11.27
N TYR A 541 -11.46 -10.10 11.03
CA TYR A 541 -10.93 -10.71 9.80
C TYR A 541 -11.98 -10.78 8.69
N CYS A 542 -13.24 -11.14 9.01
CA CYS A 542 -14.27 -11.33 8.00
C CYS A 542 -15.49 -10.41 8.16
N GLY A 543 -15.51 -9.57 9.21
CA GLY A 543 -16.65 -8.69 9.49
C GLY A 543 -17.88 -9.40 10.07
N TYR A 544 -17.82 -10.72 10.36
CA TYR A 544 -18.92 -11.41 11.03
C TYR A 544 -19.25 -10.71 12.35
N SER A 545 -20.53 -10.52 12.63
CA SER A 545 -20.99 -9.85 13.84
C SER A 545 -22.29 -10.45 14.34
N GLU A 546 -22.36 -10.65 15.67
CA GLU A 546 -23.54 -11.16 16.37
C GLU A 546 -23.78 -10.39 17.67
N PRO A 547 -25.03 -10.34 18.19
CA PRO A 547 -25.30 -9.79 19.51
C PRO A 547 -24.56 -10.57 20.58
N PHE A 548 -24.05 -9.90 21.61
CA PHE A 548 -23.50 -10.58 22.78
C PHE A 548 -24.61 -11.26 23.56
N THR A 549 -24.37 -12.52 23.93
CA THR A 549 -25.18 -13.26 24.89
C THR A 549 -24.27 -13.81 25.98
N ASN A 550 -24.71 -13.78 27.23
CA ASN A 550 -23.94 -14.38 28.33
C ASN A 550 -24.07 -15.93 28.41
N VAL A 551 -24.77 -16.52 27.45
CA VAL A 551 -24.96 -17.98 27.38
C VAL A 551 -23.85 -18.62 26.53
N CYS A 552 -23.17 -19.59 27.09
CA CYS A 552 -22.15 -20.36 26.40
C CYS A 552 -22.78 -21.28 25.34
N ARG A 553 -22.25 -21.29 24.11
CA ARG A 553 -22.73 -22.15 23.02
C ARG A 553 -22.36 -23.63 23.21
N GLU A 554 -21.33 -23.93 24.00
CA GLU A 554 -20.81 -25.29 24.21
C GLU A 554 -21.47 -25.99 25.40
N CYS A 555 -21.56 -25.32 26.56
CA CYS A 555 -22.10 -25.91 27.78
C CYS A 555 -23.51 -25.40 28.16
N GLY A 556 -24.01 -24.34 27.51
CA GLY A 556 -25.33 -23.79 27.79
C GLY A 556 -25.42 -22.88 29.02
N GLU A 557 -24.35 -22.78 29.84
CA GLU A 557 -24.32 -22.00 31.04
C GLU A 557 -24.30 -20.47 30.79
N LYS A 558 -24.94 -19.73 31.70
CA LYS A 558 -24.94 -18.25 31.67
C LYS A 558 -23.69 -17.67 32.33
N SER A 559 -22.52 -18.04 31.85
CA SER A 559 -21.23 -17.70 32.45
C SER A 559 -20.22 -17.16 31.43
N VAL A 560 -20.70 -16.61 30.31
CA VAL A 560 -19.80 -15.97 29.32
C VAL A 560 -19.44 -14.58 29.82
N VAL A 561 -18.16 -14.37 30.09
CA VAL A 561 -17.57 -13.12 30.54
C VAL A 561 -16.58 -12.58 29.52
N PHE A 562 -16.25 -11.31 29.67
CA PHE A 562 -15.21 -10.67 28.86
C PHE A 562 -13.87 -10.89 29.55
N SER A 563 -12.96 -11.54 28.87
CA SER A 563 -11.57 -11.67 29.31
C SER A 563 -10.64 -10.93 28.37
N GLY A 564 -9.75 -10.17 28.94
CA GLY A 564 -8.67 -9.51 28.19
C GLY A 564 -8.37 -8.10 28.68
N THR A 565 -7.09 -7.76 28.73
CA THR A 565 -6.59 -6.40 28.95
C THR A 565 -6.56 -5.68 27.61
N GLY A 566 -7.60 -4.98 27.26
CA GLY A 566 -7.61 -4.08 26.08
C GLY A 566 -7.14 -2.67 26.48
N THR A 567 -6.85 -1.85 25.46
CA THR A 567 -6.58 -0.41 25.64
C THR A 567 -7.68 0.28 26.44
N GLN A 568 -8.94 -0.18 26.33
CA GLN A 568 -10.07 0.37 27.05
C GLN A 568 -9.98 0.09 28.56
N ARG A 569 -9.67 -1.15 28.98
CA ARG A 569 -9.52 -1.47 30.42
C ARG A 569 -8.34 -0.74 31.03
N LEU A 570 -7.26 -0.60 30.27
CA LEU A 570 -6.11 0.17 30.73
C LEU A 570 -6.43 1.67 30.84
N GLU A 571 -7.26 2.21 29.94
CA GLU A 571 -7.79 3.56 30.02
C GLU A 571 -8.62 3.75 31.28
N GLU A 572 -9.51 2.80 31.64
CA GLU A 572 -10.29 2.79 32.87
C GLU A 572 -9.39 2.75 34.11
N GLU A 573 -8.38 1.85 34.11
CA GLU A 573 -7.40 1.74 35.24
C GLU A 573 -6.57 3.03 35.43
N LEU A 574 -6.22 3.70 34.30
CA LEU A 574 -5.55 5.00 34.34
C LEU A 574 -6.45 6.10 34.89
N HIS A 575 -7.73 6.11 34.56
CA HIS A 575 -8.69 7.08 35.10
C HIS A 575 -8.93 6.85 36.61
N ASP A 576 -8.99 5.58 37.05
CA ASP A 576 -9.14 5.26 38.48
C ASP A 576 -7.90 5.65 39.26
N SER A 577 -6.70 5.43 38.69
CA SER A 577 -5.42 5.73 39.38
C SER A 577 -5.04 7.22 39.34
N PHE A 578 -5.44 7.92 38.30
CA PHE A 578 -5.09 9.32 38.00
C PHE A 578 -6.31 10.08 37.45
N PRO A 579 -7.31 10.41 38.33
CA PRO A 579 -8.59 11.00 37.87
C PRO A 579 -8.45 12.34 37.16
N GLU A 580 -7.39 13.10 37.43
CA GLU A 580 -7.14 14.42 36.85
C GLU A 580 -6.36 14.34 35.52
N ALA A 581 -5.80 13.17 35.17
CA ALA A 581 -5.01 13.02 33.97
C ALA A 581 -5.89 12.91 32.71
N ARG A 582 -5.55 13.67 31.71
CA ARG A 582 -6.21 13.63 30.39
C ARG A 582 -5.58 12.55 29.55
N VAL A 583 -6.30 11.45 29.34
CA VAL A 583 -5.82 10.28 28.59
C VAL A 583 -6.30 10.35 27.14
N LEU A 584 -5.39 10.21 26.20
CA LEU A 584 -5.66 10.05 24.76
C LEU A 584 -5.46 8.59 24.36
N ARG A 585 -6.53 7.89 24.00
CA ARG A 585 -6.45 6.55 23.47
C ARG A 585 -6.37 6.55 21.94
N LEU A 586 -5.34 5.90 21.37
CA LEU A 586 -5.08 5.74 19.94
C LEU A 586 -5.00 4.25 19.60
N ASP A 587 -6.09 3.71 19.12
CA ASP A 587 -6.19 2.35 18.58
C ASP A 587 -6.98 2.31 17.27
N ALA A 588 -7.06 1.13 16.63
CA ALA A 588 -7.75 0.96 15.36
C ALA A 588 -9.26 1.26 15.44
N ASP A 589 -9.87 1.16 16.66
CA ASP A 589 -11.29 1.39 16.87
C ASP A 589 -11.61 2.89 17.07
N THR A 590 -10.66 3.66 17.59
CA THR A 590 -10.80 5.10 17.83
C THR A 590 -10.41 5.95 16.63
N THR A 591 -9.58 5.39 15.71
CA THR A 591 -9.04 6.09 14.55
C THR A 591 -9.66 5.60 13.25
N THR A 592 -10.92 5.98 13.00
CA THR A 592 -11.66 5.57 11.78
C THR A 592 -11.19 6.28 10.50
N SER A 593 -10.46 7.40 10.62
CA SER A 593 -9.89 8.12 9.48
C SER A 593 -8.50 8.68 9.80
N ARG A 594 -7.67 8.82 8.77
CA ARG A 594 -6.35 9.46 8.88
C ARG A 594 -6.44 10.88 9.46
N TYR A 595 -7.45 11.64 9.09
CA TYR A 595 -7.68 13.00 9.58
C TYR A 595 -7.93 13.03 11.10
N SER A 596 -8.70 12.07 11.62
CA SER A 596 -8.96 11.98 13.06
C SER A 596 -7.68 11.64 13.83
N PHE A 597 -6.84 10.74 13.32
CA PHE A 597 -5.55 10.40 13.89
C PHE A 597 -4.60 11.60 13.95
N GLU A 598 -4.45 12.30 12.83
CA GLU A 598 -3.59 13.50 12.73
C GLU A 598 -4.04 14.61 13.70
N ASN A 599 -5.34 14.81 13.83
CA ASN A 599 -5.89 15.81 14.76
C ASN A 599 -5.63 15.43 16.23
N SER A 600 -5.80 14.16 16.57
CA SER A 600 -5.50 13.64 17.93
C SER A 600 -4.03 13.83 18.31
N LEU A 601 -3.11 13.57 17.37
CA LEU A 601 -1.68 13.80 17.59
C LEU A 601 -1.33 15.28 17.78
N LYS A 602 -1.95 16.18 17.00
CA LYS A 602 -1.76 17.62 17.19
C LYS A 602 -2.21 18.07 18.58
N LYS A 603 -3.35 17.59 19.05
CA LYS A 603 -3.85 17.89 20.40
C LYS A 603 -2.89 17.42 21.48
N PHE A 604 -2.31 16.20 21.34
CA PHE A 604 -1.31 15.71 22.26
C PHE A 604 -0.03 16.57 22.23
N THR A 605 0.47 16.92 21.05
CA THR A 605 1.63 17.81 20.92
C THR A 605 1.40 19.18 21.56
N ASN A 606 0.17 19.70 21.48
CA ASN A 606 -0.21 21.00 22.08
C ASN A 606 -0.41 20.92 23.62
N GLY A 607 -0.26 19.76 24.24
CA GLY A 607 -0.46 19.59 25.69
C GLY A 607 -1.91 19.51 26.13
N GLU A 608 -2.86 19.22 25.21
CA GLU A 608 -4.26 19.01 25.58
C GLU A 608 -4.50 17.68 26.30
N TYR A 609 -3.51 16.76 26.23
CA TYR A 609 -3.51 15.47 26.90
C TYR A 609 -2.17 15.21 27.59
N ASP A 610 -2.21 14.49 28.71
CA ASP A 610 -1.07 14.21 29.57
C ASP A 610 -0.50 12.79 29.31
N ILE A 611 -1.38 11.83 29.04
CA ILE A 611 -1.01 10.44 28.76
C ILE A 611 -1.55 10.04 27.38
N MET A 612 -0.68 9.49 26.56
CA MET A 612 -1.08 8.84 25.29
C MET A 612 -0.97 7.33 25.43
N LEU A 613 -2.11 6.65 25.32
CA LEU A 613 -2.20 5.19 25.34
C LEU A 613 -2.47 4.66 23.95
N GLY A 614 -1.68 3.70 23.49
CA GLY A 614 -1.95 3.10 22.17
C GLY A 614 -1.17 1.85 21.88
N THR A 615 -1.39 1.33 20.67
CA THR A 615 -0.66 0.17 20.15
C THR A 615 0.61 0.63 19.42
N GLN A 616 1.23 -0.22 18.60
CA GLN A 616 2.44 0.10 17.84
C GLN A 616 2.39 1.41 17.02
N MET A 617 1.19 1.97 16.79
CA MET A 617 1.02 3.25 16.10
C MET A 617 1.65 4.43 16.87
N VAL A 618 1.69 4.39 18.19
CA VAL A 618 2.28 5.45 19.03
C VAL A 618 3.80 5.34 19.15
N ALA A 619 4.36 4.18 18.78
CA ALA A 619 5.80 3.91 18.84
C ALA A 619 6.58 4.53 17.67
N LYS A 620 5.93 4.92 16.56
CA LYS A 620 6.59 5.16 15.27
C LYS A 620 6.41 6.60 14.77
N GLY A 621 7.46 7.16 14.18
CA GLY A 621 7.40 8.33 13.30
C GLY A 621 7.09 9.69 13.94
N LEU A 622 6.89 9.78 15.27
CA LEU A 622 6.45 10.99 15.95
C LEU A 622 7.52 11.54 16.88
N ASP A 623 7.61 12.85 16.97
CA ASP A 623 8.52 13.55 17.88
C ASP A 623 7.71 14.41 18.85
N PHE A 624 7.86 14.11 20.16
CA PHE A 624 7.15 14.79 21.23
C PHE A 624 8.17 15.30 22.27
N PRO A 625 8.55 16.57 22.23
CA PRO A 625 9.59 17.13 23.13
C PRO A 625 9.24 17.05 24.63
N ASN A 626 7.94 17.06 24.95
CA ASN A 626 7.45 17.02 26.33
C ASN A 626 7.30 15.61 26.90
N VAL A 627 7.52 14.56 26.11
CA VAL A 627 7.44 13.17 26.58
C VAL A 627 8.72 12.80 27.30
N THR A 628 8.62 12.56 28.60
CA THR A 628 9.72 12.13 29.45
C THR A 628 9.59 10.69 29.92
N LEU A 629 8.38 10.12 29.92
CA LEU A 629 8.12 8.73 30.30
C LEU A 629 7.56 7.92 29.13
N VAL A 630 8.11 6.72 28.98
CA VAL A 630 7.54 5.70 28.09
C VAL A 630 7.33 4.42 28.88
N GLY A 631 6.07 3.92 28.92
CA GLY A 631 5.72 2.64 29.54
C GLY A 631 5.42 1.59 28.48
N ILE A 632 6.06 0.42 28.55
CA ILE A 632 5.83 -0.72 27.67
C ILE A 632 5.12 -1.81 28.46
N ILE A 633 3.84 -2.02 28.10
CA ILE A 633 2.95 -2.92 28.80
C ILE A 633 2.79 -4.20 27.98
N SER A 634 3.23 -5.33 28.51
CA SER A 634 3.12 -6.65 27.87
C SER A 634 3.87 -6.81 26.54
N ILE A 635 5.17 -7.07 26.62
CA ILE A 635 6.02 -7.42 25.45
C ILE A 635 6.07 -8.94 25.20
N ASP A 636 5.73 -9.75 26.20
CA ASP A 636 5.97 -11.20 26.25
C ASP A 636 5.34 -11.95 25.07
N GLN A 637 4.15 -11.56 24.63
CA GLN A 637 3.47 -12.21 23.53
C GLN A 637 4.20 -12.07 22.19
N GLN A 638 4.87 -10.95 21.97
CA GLN A 638 5.69 -10.75 20.77
C GLN A 638 6.96 -11.56 20.85
N LEU A 639 7.57 -11.60 22.01
CA LEU A 639 8.81 -12.32 22.27
C LEU A 639 8.64 -13.83 22.05
N TYR A 640 7.53 -14.41 22.56
CA TYR A 640 7.23 -15.85 22.48
C TYR A 640 6.28 -16.22 21.33
N ASN A 641 6.23 -15.43 20.28
CA ASN A 641 5.54 -15.84 19.07
C ASN A 641 6.40 -16.86 18.31
N ASP A 642 5.78 -17.90 17.73
CA ASP A 642 6.48 -19.00 17.04
C ASP A 642 7.18 -18.60 15.72
N ASP A 643 7.22 -17.30 15.35
CA ASP A 643 7.88 -16.82 14.13
C ASP A 643 9.39 -16.59 14.36
N TYR A 644 10.22 -16.99 13.39
CA TYR A 644 11.68 -16.83 13.48
C TYR A 644 12.15 -15.36 13.60
N LYS A 645 11.32 -14.38 13.25
CA LYS A 645 11.58 -12.95 13.42
C LYS A 645 11.11 -12.39 14.77
N SER A 646 10.60 -13.22 15.69
CA SER A 646 10.00 -12.72 16.93
C SER A 646 10.99 -11.95 17.79
N ALA A 647 12.21 -12.48 17.95
CA ALA A 647 13.29 -11.81 18.68
C ALA A 647 13.67 -10.47 18.04
N GLU A 648 13.87 -10.45 16.72
CA GLU A 648 14.19 -9.24 15.93
C GLU A 648 13.09 -8.18 16.08
N ARG A 649 11.84 -8.53 15.87
CA ARG A 649 10.72 -7.60 16.02
C ARG A 649 10.55 -7.07 17.44
N THR A 650 10.88 -7.90 18.45
CA THR A 650 10.81 -7.49 19.85
C THR A 650 11.91 -6.48 20.17
N PHE A 651 13.13 -6.78 19.77
CA PHE A 651 14.27 -5.87 19.92
C PHE A 651 14.01 -4.53 19.21
N ASP A 652 13.55 -4.56 17.95
CA ASP A 652 13.23 -3.36 17.17
C ASP A 652 12.19 -2.50 17.86
N LEU A 653 11.09 -3.12 18.32
CA LEU A 653 10.00 -2.40 18.98
C LEU A 653 10.50 -1.76 20.28
N LEU A 654 11.18 -2.50 21.13
CA LEU A 654 11.72 -1.99 22.40
C LEU A 654 12.67 -0.81 22.15
N THR A 655 13.63 -0.96 21.25
CA THR A 655 14.61 0.08 20.92
C THR A 655 13.94 1.33 20.35
N GLN A 656 12.95 1.19 19.48
CA GLN A 656 12.21 2.33 18.90
C GLN A 656 11.41 3.08 19.95
N VAL A 657 10.75 2.36 20.86
CA VAL A 657 9.86 2.93 21.88
C VAL A 657 10.69 3.59 22.98
N ILE A 658 11.73 2.92 23.49
CA ILE A 658 12.69 3.49 24.44
C ILE A 658 13.26 4.79 23.87
N GLY A 659 13.62 4.80 22.58
CA GLY A 659 14.16 5.95 21.89
C GLY A 659 13.21 7.17 21.79
N ARG A 660 11.94 7.07 22.22
CA ARG A 660 10.98 8.20 22.25
C ARG A 660 11.10 9.04 23.51
N ALA A 661 11.55 8.47 24.62
CA ALA A 661 11.71 9.22 25.87
C ALA A 661 12.93 10.15 25.81
N GLY A 662 12.81 11.37 26.38
CA GLY A 662 13.93 12.29 26.56
C GLY A 662 14.54 12.85 25.30
N ARG A 663 13.73 13.26 24.33
CA ARG A 663 14.20 13.95 23.10
C ARG A 663 14.40 15.45 23.30
N GLY A 664 13.84 16.03 24.37
CA GLY A 664 14.06 17.41 24.79
C GLY A 664 15.27 17.53 25.74
N ASP A 665 15.33 18.63 26.47
CA ASP A 665 16.39 18.93 27.47
C ASP A 665 16.22 18.13 28.77
N SER A 666 15.12 17.38 28.93
CA SER A 666 14.81 16.58 30.13
C SER A 666 15.26 15.14 29.96
N LYS A 667 15.85 14.56 31.05
CA LYS A 667 16.21 13.15 31.08
C LYS A 667 14.96 12.28 30.90
N GLY A 668 14.99 11.35 29.95
CA GLY A 668 13.88 10.42 29.69
C GLY A 668 13.96 9.17 30.57
N ARG A 669 12.80 8.54 30.82
CA ARG A 669 12.68 7.24 31.48
C ARG A 669 11.83 6.29 30.64
N ALA A 670 12.21 5.02 30.57
CA ALA A 670 11.41 3.96 29.96
C ALA A 670 11.19 2.85 30.98
N VAL A 671 9.95 2.39 31.15
CA VAL A 671 9.60 1.28 32.03
C VAL A 671 9.07 0.13 31.19
N ILE A 672 9.73 -1.03 31.27
CA ILE A 672 9.33 -2.26 30.56
C ILE A 672 8.69 -3.21 31.57
N GLN A 673 7.46 -3.61 31.32
CA GLN A 673 6.76 -4.63 32.11
C GLN A 673 6.79 -5.97 31.39
N THR A 674 7.28 -7.01 32.05
CA THR A 674 7.42 -8.36 31.48
C THR A 674 7.39 -9.44 32.57
N SER A 675 6.96 -10.65 32.21
CA SER A 675 7.06 -11.82 33.10
C SER A 675 8.46 -12.44 33.09
N PHE A 676 9.33 -11.98 32.19
CA PHE A 676 10.66 -12.56 31.96
C PHE A 676 11.76 -11.50 31.95
N PRO A 677 12.01 -10.80 33.07
CA PRO A 677 12.98 -9.69 33.10
C PRO A 677 14.41 -10.14 32.82
N GLU A 678 14.73 -11.43 33.04
CA GLU A 678 16.04 -12.00 32.75
C GLU A 678 16.26 -12.36 31.26
N ASN A 679 15.26 -12.14 30.38
CA ASN A 679 15.37 -12.47 28.96
C ASN A 679 16.46 -11.63 28.28
N GLU A 680 17.40 -12.31 27.61
CA GLU A 680 18.56 -11.68 27.00
C GLU A 680 18.21 -10.64 25.92
N ILE A 681 17.13 -10.86 25.16
CA ILE A 681 16.67 -9.90 24.12
C ILE A 681 16.21 -8.59 24.77
N ILE A 682 15.50 -8.67 25.90
CA ILE A 682 15.05 -7.50 26.66
C ILE A 682 16.26 -6.74 27.22
N ARG A 683 17.21 -7.45 27.83
CA ARG A 683 18.44 -6.84 28.40
C ARG A 683 19.30 -6.15 27.33
N LEU A 684 19.38 -6.74 26.15
CA LEU A 684 20.10 -6.12 25.03
C LEU A 684 19.38 -4.89 24.49
N ALA A 685 18.04 -4.93 24.43
CA ALA A 685 17.23 -3.78 24.02
C ALA A 685 17.27 -2.62 25.03
N GLU A 686 17.33 -2.90 26.35
CA GLU A 686 17.57 -1.91 27.42
C GLU A 686 18.85 -1.10 27.17
N LYS A 687 19.91 -1.82 26.81
CA LYS A 687 21.24 -1.22 26.51
C LYS A 687 21.31 -0.63 25.10
N GLN A 688 20.28 -0.86 24.27
CA GLN A 688 20.28 -0.54 22.83
C GLN A 688 21.51 -1.14 22.09
N ASP A 689 21.99 -2.30 22.56
CA ASP A 689 23.15 -2.97 22.01
C ASP A 689 22.74 -3.87 20.82
N PHE A 690 22.59 -3.24 19.66
CA PHE A 690 22.24 -3.94 18.43
C PHE A 690 23.33 -4.92 17.99
N GLU A 691 24.63 -4.61 18.23
CA GLU A 691 25.72 -5.49 17.79
C GLU A 691 25.73 -6.81 18.59
N ALA A 692 25.54 -6.77 19.90
CA ALA A 692 25.42 -7.98 20.72
C ALA A 692 24.16 -8.77 20.36
N PHE A 693 23.02 -8.08 20.13
CA PHE A 693 21.79 -8.72 19.66
C PHE A 693 21.99 -9.41 18.31
N TYR A 694 22.63 -8.74 17.33
CA TYR A 694 22.95 -9.33 16.04
C TYR A 694 23.79 -10.61 16.19
N ASN A 695 24.84 -10.59 16.99
CA ASN A 695 25.75 -11.73 17.17
C ASN A 695 25.03 -12.92 17.82
N LEU A 696 24.12 -12.68 18.76
CA LEU A 696 23.29 -13.71 19.40
C LEU A 696 22.35 -14.35 18.34
N GLU A 697 21.54 -13.53 17.69
CA GLU A 697 20.48 -14.00 16.82
C GLU A 697 21.00 -14.60 15.51
N ILE A 698 22.09 -14.05 14.94
CA ILE A 698 22.67 -14.57 13.70
C ILE A 698 23.25 -15.99 13.87
N SER A 699 23.75 -16.28 15.08
CA SER A 699 24.25 -17.62 15.42
C SER A 699 23.12 -18.65 15.45
N MET A 700 21.97 -18.29 16.03
CA MET A 700 20.75 -19.12 16.03
C MET A 700 20.22 -19.33 14.62
N ARG A 701 20.16 -18.28 13.79
CA ARG A 701 19.71 -18.39 12.39
C ARG A 701 20.60 -19.26 11.55
N LYS A 702 21.93 -19.23 11.78
CA LYS A 702 22.88 -20.12 11.12
C LYS A 702 22.61 -21.57 11.47
N ALA A 703 22.45 -21.89 12.76
CA ALA A 703 22.19 -23.25 13.23
C ALA A 703 20.86 -23.80 12.69
N MET A 704 19.82 -22.97 12.60
CA MET A 704 18.49 -23.35 12.16
C MET A 704 18.26 -23.18 10.65
N ILE A 705 19.25 -22.67 9.91
CA ILE A 705 19.17 -22.37 8.47
C ILE A 705 17.97 -21.43 8.19
N TYR A 706 17.99 -20.24 8.78
CA TYR A 706 17.06 -19.15 8.48
C TYR A 706 17.77 -18.00 7.75
N PRO A 707 17.02 -17.05 7.15
CA PRO A 707 17.63 -15.88 6.51
C PRO A 707 18.59 -15.14 7.48
N PRO A 708 19.81 -14.75 7.03
CA PRO A 708 20.31 -14.66 5.64
C PRO A 708 20.93 -15.93 5.05
N TYR A 709 20.94 -17.06 5.77
CA TYR A 709 21.61 -18.29 5.30
C TYR A 709 20.79 -19.08 4.26
N CYS A 710 19.49 -18.79 4.16
CA CYS A 710 18.62 -19.27 3.11
C CYS A 710 17.59 -18.19 2.74
N ASN A 711 16.82 -18.43 1.69
CA ASN A 711 15.54 -17.78 1.44
C ASN A 711 14.41 -18.68 1.90
N LEU A 712 13.27 -18.10 2.24
CA LEU A 712 12.06 -18.83 2.59
C LEU A 712 11.04 -18.69 1.48
N CYS A 713 10.47 -19.80 1.07
CA CYS A 713 9.32 -19.79 0.16
C CYS A 713 8.14 -20.49 0.83
N VAL A 714 7.02 -19.82 0.95
CA VAL A 714 5.79 -20.40 1.50
C VAL A 714 4.80 -20.63 0.37
N VAL A 715 4.45 -21.90 0.12
CA VAL A 715 3.34 -22.25 -0.79
C VAL A 715 2.08 -22.41 0.03
N SER A 716 1.10 -21.54 -0.19
CA SER A 716 -0.16 -21.50 0.54
C SER A 716 -1.29 -22.09 -0.30
N PHE A 717 -2.13 -22.89 0.34
CA PHE A 717 -3.34 -23.50 -0.25
C PHE A 717 -4.56 -22.96 0.48
N THR A 718 -5.58 -22.55 -0.27
CA THR A 718 -6.80 -21.94 0.28
C THR A 718 -8.02 -22.47 -0.44
N GLY A 719 -8.99 -23.04 0.32
CA GLY A 719 -10.21 -23.61 -0.21
C GLY A 719 -11.36 -23.61 0.80
N SER A 720 -12.57 -23.76 0.34
CA SER A 720 -13.78 -23.80 1.20
C SER A 720 -13.98 -25.14 1.92
N ASP A 721 -13.38 -26.22 1.42
CA ASP A 721 -13.42 -27.56 2.01
C ASP A 721 -12.05 -27.88 2.63
N GLU A 722 -12.04 -28.28 3.90
CA GLU A 722 -10.82 -28.56 4.65
C GLU A 722 -10.08 -29.80 4.14
N MET A 723 -10.80 -30.89 3.93
CA MET A 723 -10.24 -32.18 3.52
C MET A 723 -9.66 -32.08 2.11
N LEU A 724 -10.38 -31.41 1.19
CA LEU A 724 -9.92 -31.16 -0.16
C LEU A 724 -8.67 -30.27 -0.15
N THR A 725 -8.65 -29.19 0.66
CA THR A 725 -7.51 -28.28 0.76
C THR A 725 -6.28 -28.98 1.34
N LYS A 726 -6.45 -29.83 2.35
CA LYS A 726 -5.39 -30.66 2.92
C LYS A 726 -4.87 -31.70 1.92
N SER A 727 -5.77 -32.35 1.18
CA SER A 727 -5.40 -33.31 0.14
C SER A 727 -4.61 -32.63 -0.99
N ALA A 728 -5.05 -31.45 -1.44
CA ALA A 728 -4.37 -30.65 -2.44
C ALA A 728 -2.93 -30.32 -2.04
N SER A 729 -2.71 -29.90 -0.78
CA SER A 729 -1.38 -29.61 -0.26
C SER A 729 -0.47 -30.83 -0.21
N LYS A 730 -1.00 -32.03 0.12
CA LYS A 730 -0.25 -33.30 0.11
C LYS A 730 0.13 -33.74 -1.31
N VAL A 731 -0.80 -33.61 -2.27
CA VAL A 731 -0.52 -33.92 -3.68
C VAL A 731 0.55 -33.00 -4.22
N PHE A 732 0.49 -31.70 -3.94
CA PHE A 732 1.53 -30.77 -4.34
C PHE A 732 2.90 -31.12 -3.73
N LEU A 733 2.95 -31.53 -2.45
CA LEU A 733 4.19 -32.01 -1.82
C LEU A 733 4.78 -33.21 -2.54
N ASN A 734 3.95 -34.18 -2.96
CA ASN A 734 4.43 -35.35 -3.70
C ASN A 734 4.96 -34.94 -5.09
N MET A 735 4.23 -34.09 -5.83
CA MET A 735 4.71 -33.55 -7.11
C MET A 735 6.06 -32.82 -6.95
N LEU A 736 6.21 -32.05 -5.87
CA LEU A 736 7.45 -31.34 -5.55
C LEU A 736 8.62 -32.30 -5.36
N LYS A 737 8.43 -33.36 -4.55
CA LYS A 737 9.45 -34.37 -4.27
C LYS A 737 9.84 -35.15 -5.52
N GLU A 738 8.85 -35.57 -6.30
CA GLU A 738 9.10 -36.31 -7.55
C GLU A 738 9.87 -35.46 -8.56
N ARG A 739 9.44 -34.24 -8.80
CA ARG A 739 10.09 -33.34 -9.74
C ARG A 739 11.50 -32.94 -9.27
N GLN A 740 11.70 -32.71 -7.97
CA GLN A 740 13.04 -32.49 -7.41
C GLN A 740 13.96 -33.68 -7.69
N LYS A 741 13.47 -34.91 -7.41
CA LYS A 741 14.26 -36.12 -7.57
C LYS A 741 14.64 -36.37 -9.03
N ASN A 742 13.70 -36.18 -9.96
CA ASN A 742 13.87 -36.55 -11.37
C ASN A 742 14.62 -35.49 -12.19
N ASP A 743 14.24 -34.22 -12.04
CA ASP A 743 14.68 -33.15 -12.96
C ASP A 743 15.59 -32.11 -12.31
N PHE A 744 15.59 -32.05 -10.94
CA PHE A 744 16.22 -30.96 -10.18
C PHE A 744 16.97 -31.48 -8.95
N ALA A 745 17.62 -32.67 -9.05
CA ALA A 745 18.32 -33.33 -7.94
C ALA A 745 19.42 -32.47 -7.28
N ASP A 746 19.99 -31.50 -8.01
CA ASP A 746 21.00 -30.55 -7.53
C ASP A 746 20.41 -29.35 -6.76
N LEU A 747 19.08 -29.18 -6.71
CA LEU A 747 18.46 -28.14 -5.88
C LEU A 747 18.50 -28.57 -4.41
N SER A 748 19.31 -27.84 -3.63
CA SER A 748 19.33 -28.02 -2.16
C SER A 748 18.15 -27.25 -1.55
N ILE A 749 17.10 -27.99 -1.18
CA ILE A 749 15.90 -27.44 -0.51
C ILE A 749 15.55 -28.29 0.72
N ILE A 750 15.02 -27.64 1.74
CA ILE A 750 14.43 -28.27 2.92
C ILE A 750 12.94 -27.95 2.91
N VAL A 751 12.10 -28.98 2.95
CA VAL A 751 10.64 -28.84 2.84
C VAL A 751 9.99 -29.24 4.16
N LEU A 752 9.18 -28.34 4.72
CA LEU A 752 8.43 -28.53 5.96
C LEU A 752 6.92 -28.45 5.67
N GLY A 753 6.16 -29.33 6.31
CA GLY A 753 4.73 -29.38 6.16
C GLY A 753 4.24 -30.49 5.22
N PRO A 754 2.97 -30.48 4.75
CA PRO A 754 2.01 -29.39 4.89
C PRO A 754 1.50 -29.20 6.32
N ILE A 755 1.39 -27.96 6.77
CA ILE A 755 0.92 -27.57 8.09
C ILE A 755 -0.27 -26.62 7.99
N ALA A 756 -1.18 -26.67 8.96
CA ALA A 756 -2.19 -25.64 9.13
C ALA A 756 -1.56 -24.42 9.80
N PRO A 757 -1.71 -23.19 9.31
CA PRO A 757 -1.27 -22.00 10.02
C PRO A 757 -2.07 -21.80 11.32
N ARG A 758 -1.56 -21.00 12.26
CA ARG A 758 -2.22 -20.71 13.55
C ARG A 758 -3.69 -20.26 13.38
N VAL A 759 -3.96 -19.42 12.37
CA VAL A 759 -5.31 -19.11 11.92
C VAL A 759 -5.62 -19.99 10.69
N SER A 760 -6.15 -21.18 10.95
CA SER A 760 -6.38 -22.19 9.92
C SER A 760 -7.57 -21.89 8.99
N LYS A 761 -8.49 -20.98 9.41
CA LYS A 761 -9.68 -20.60 8.63
C LYS A 761 -9.88 -19.08 8.66
N ILE A 762 -10.07 -18.48 7.47
CA ILE A 762 -10.36 -17.03 7.34
C ILE A 762 -11.46 -16.86 6.28
N SER A 763 -12.50 -16.10 6.60
CA SER A 763 -13.62 -15.80 5.68
C SER A 763 -14.23 -17.06 5.04
N GLY A 764 -14.43 -18.12 5.85
CA GLY A 764 -14.98 -19.40 5.39
C GLY A 764 -14.01 -20.30 4.63
N LYS A 765 -12.75 -19.89 4.42
CA LYS A 765 -11.75 -20.66 3.69
C LYS A 765 -10.69 -21.25 4.62
N TYR A 766 -10.45 -22.55 4.49
CA TYR A 766 -9.39 -23.27 5.17
C TYR A 766 -8.05 -23.04 4.49
N ARG A 767 -6.97 -23.13 5.26
CA ARG A 767 -5.61 -22.80 4.83
C ARG A 767 -4.62 -23.88 5.24
N PHE A 768 -3.74 -24.26 4.30
CA PHE A 768 -2.57 -25.11 4.55
C PHE A 768 -1.35 -24.48 3.90
N ARG A 769 -0.15 -24.78 4.41
CA ARG A 769 1.11 -24.22 3.95
C ARG A 769 2.19 -25.30 3.84
N ILE A 770 3.05 -25.15 2.86
CA ILE A 770 4.32 -25.85 2.72
C ILE A 770 5.41 -24.78 2.79
N ILE A 771 6.36 -24.92 3.70
CA ILE A 771 7.49 -24.01 3.87
C ILE A 771 8.70 -24.65 3.22
N ILE A 772 9.38 -23.93 2.34
CA ILE A 772 10.55 -24.38 1.62
C ILE A 772 11.72 -23.46 1.97
N LYS A 773 12.78 -23.99 2.62
CA LYS A 773 14.05 -23.30 2.76
C LYS A 773 14.86 -23.56 1.50
N CYS A 774 15.29 -22.52 0.82
CA CYS A 774 15.92 -22.59 -0.51
C CYS A 774 16.96 -21.48 -0.70
N LYS A 775 17.67 -21.52 -1.80
CA LYS A 775 18.32 -20.36 -2.40
C LYS A 775 17.44 -19.85 -3.53
N ASN A 776 17.04 -18.57 -3.50
CA ASN A 776 16.17 -17.96 -4.50
C ASN A 776 16.92 -17.72 -5.84
N THR A 777 17.26 -18.80 -6.54
CA THR A 777 17.92 -18.78 -7.84
C THR A 777 16.90 -18.82 -8.99
N LYS A 778 17.32 -18.43 -10.19
CA LYS A 778 16.49 -18.59 -11.40
C LYS A 778 16.04 -20.04 -11.59
N LYS A 779 16.90 -21.03 -11.26
CA LYS A 779 16.60 -22.46 -11.34
C LYS A 779 15.49 -22.86 -10.37
N PHE A 780 15.55 -22.38 -9.12
CA PHE A 780 14.50 -22.62 -8.13
C PHE A 780 13.15 -21.99 -8.57
N ARG A 781 13.18 -20.76 -9.06
CA ARG A 781 11.98 -20.10 -9.55
C ARG A 781 11.35 -20.82 -10.76
N PHE A 782 12.17 -21.28 -11.69
CA PHE A 782 11.70 -22.10 -12.82
C PHE A 782 11.07 -23.42 -12.35
N PHE A 783 11.74 -24.12 -11.43
CA PHE A 783 11.24 -25.33 -10.78
C PHE A 783 9.84 -25.12 -10.15
N LEU A 784 9.72 -24.11 -9.29
CA LEU A 784 8.49 -23.84 -8.55
C LEU A 784 7.37 -23.31 -9.44
N SER A 785 7.69 -22.43 -10.40
CA SER A 785 6.73 -21.93 -11.40
C SER A 785 6.13 -23.05 -12.22
N GLY A 786 6.97 -24.01 -12.64
CA GLY A 786 6.48 -25.21 -13.34
C GLY A 786 5.53 -26.04 -12.49
N LEU A 787 5.86 -26.28 -11.22
CA LEU A 787 4.98 -27.01 -10.29
C LEU A 787 3.62 -26.31 -10.08
N LEU A 788 3.63 -25.00 -9.89
CA LEU A 788 2.38 -24.22 -9.74
C LEU A 788 1.51 -24.29 -11.00
N LYS A 789 2.14 -24.27 -12.20
CA LYS A 789 1.44 -24.42 -13.47
C LYS A 789 0.85 -25.79 -13.66
N ASP A 790 1.58 -26.85 -13.31
CA ASP A 790 1.13 -28.22 -13.44
C ASP A 790 0.03 -28.54 -12.41
N TYR A 791 0.15 -28.06 -11.18
CA TYR A 791 -0.91 -28.15 -10.17
C TYR A 791 -2.20 -27.45 -10.64
N ALA A 792 -2.10 -26.26 -11.24
CA ALA A 792 -3.26 -25.51 -11.72
C ALA A 792 -4.01 -26.20 -12.89
N LYS A 793 -3.40 -27.17 -13.57
CA LYS A 793 -4.04 -28.00 -14.60
C LYS A 793 -4.82 -29.18 -14.03
N ASP A 794 -4.59 -29.50 -12.74
CA ASP A 794 -5.28 -30.62 -12.09
C ASP A 794 -6.72 -30.23 -11.70
N GLY A 795 -7.65 -30.63 -12.51
CA GLY A 795 -9.08 -30.31 -12.35
C GLY A 795 -9.68 -30.76 -11.02
N ARG A 796 -9.08 -31.76 -10.33
CA ARG A 796 -9.53 -32.26 -9.03
C ARG A 796 -9.48 -31.16 -7.96
N PHE A 797 -8.58 -30.24 -8.08
CA PHE A 797 -8.32 -29.18 -7.10
C PHE A 797 -8.70 -27.77 -7.60
N SER A 798 -9.55 -27.67 -8.61
CA SER A 798 -9.97 -26.38 -9.18
C SER A 798 -10.59 -25.40 -8.16
N ALA A 799 -11.16 -25.93 -7.05
CA ALA A 799 -11.71 -25.16 -5.94
C ALA A 799 -10.66 -24.74 -4.89
N VAL A 800 -9.39 -25.16 -5.03
CA VAL A 800 -8.31 -24.85 -4.10
C VAL A 800 -7.27 -23.99 -4.80
N THR A 801 -7.11 -22.77 -4.35
CA THR A 801 -6.10 -21.85 -4.87
C THR A 801 -4.74 -22.11 -4.22
N ALA A 802 -3.70 -22.31 -5.02
CA ALA A 802 -2.31 -22.39 -4.59
C ALA A 802 -1.53 -21.16 -5.07
N PHE A 803 -0.70 -20.60 -4.19
CA PHE A 803 0.20 -19.50 -4.54
C PHE A 803 1.48 -19.57 -3.71
N ALA A 804 2.57 -19.05 -4.28
CA ALA A 804 3.86 -18.95 -3.61
C ALA A 804 4.16 -17.53 -3.14
N ASP A 805 4.89 -17.42 -2.03
CA ASP A 805 5.39 -16.18 -1.46
C ASP A 805 6.87 -16.36 -1.08
N ILE A 806 7.75 -15.59 -1.70
CA ILE A 806 9.19 -15.59 -1.43
C ILE A 806 9.48 -14.58 -0.32
N ASP A 807 10.26 -15.02 0.66
CA ASP A 807 10.66 -14.24 1.83
C ASP A 807 9.46 -13.52 2.46
N PRO A 808 8.42 -14.29 2.88
CA PRO A 808 7.22 -13.72 3.48
C PRO A 808 7.55 -13.01 4.80
N GLU A 809 6.74 -12.03 5.16
CA GLU A 809 6.92 -11.34 6.44
C GLU A 809 6.69 -12.27 7.64
N SER A 810 5.79 -13.25 7.51
CA SER A 810 5.57 -14.30 8.51
C SER A 810 5.42 -15.66 7.85
N VAL A 811 6.01 -16.68 8.44
CA VAL A 811 5.89 -18.09 7.98
C VAL A 811 4.73 -18.84 8.65
N LEU A 812 4.05 -18.25 9.65
CA LEU A 812 3.00 -18.87 10.47
C LEU A 812 1.59 -18.36 10.18
#